data_af03d45b3a6d7ed3e77b93e45d04bcc9
#
_entry.id   af03d45b3a6d7ed3e77b93e45d04bcc9
#
_cell.length_a   1.000
_cell.length_b   1.000
_cell.length_c   1.000
_cell.angle_alpha   90.00
_cell.angle_beta   90.00
_cell.angle_gamma   90.00
#
_symmetry.space_group_name_H-M   'P 1'
#
loop_
_entity.id
_entity.type
_entity.pdbx_description
1 polymer ?
#
loop_
_entity_poly.entity_id
_entity_poly.type
_entity_poly.pdbx_seq_one_letter_code
_entity_poly.pdbx_strand_id
1 'polypeptide(L)'
;MSIATTIFLWYYTKRMNNIFFSLVIYPLTQIIELAFMFCRKIFDNTGIAVLGVSAAVSLLTLPLYIVAEHWQQVERDTQKRMKGEVGKIKAVFRGNEQYLILSTYYRQQHYHPIMSLRAAFGLLIQIPFFTAAYTCLSTMTALQGKSFLFIRDMGAPDALFTVGSFTVNVLPLAMTLINMASGFLYTRGLGLRDKLQTYGLALLFVIILYNSPAGLVLYWTMNNIFSLVKNVFYKMKHPVKTLYGIACVLVTAFIIWMFAAHALSVKRALLVAACFALIYPAPLYVKCANYLIDHTLVPLRDNAKARIALFITSAIALTLLIGLLIPSLLIASSPEEFSGIDGYGNPMIFVTNTFMQTAGFFVVWASLIFFLYKERMQTLIASALCILLCASLLNAFAFQGDYGTLNKLLKFTESTNVDSAVAPLVGNLAVIGLLALAVLAVIKLRRETWLAAAMVIVSVSIFSLSAINFGKIHGGYMSYQEKRSGQTSELTKMFHFSKTGKNVLLIYLDRAQSRYIEPLFEECPVLYEQFSGFTLYKNALSFNSHTLIGSPPCFGGYEYTPEEMNARTDETLIAKTNEGLLMLPRFFTEQAHGYSATVTDPPWANYSWIPDISIYNDYPQIHGYLTDGAYTDYWYKEHQDTAKLDVISVTLKRNILWYAFFRASPLALRPAFYNDGNYWSTNVVADDYNDYLDGYSVLDYLTSFTDFDSPTENAYINLTNNTTHDGLYLQAPEYRPQSEVTNRGTSEFKDERDYHSFAGAIRRVGEWLAFLKENGCYDNTRIVIVADHGAGGYDPEYAWDKKFDEIQPGGYHPLLMFKDFGDDGTLAINYDFMTNADAPTLLTAGITERPTNPATGNAIDSHQKADGALVCTDDIFMPYQNGSAYIFTAKKDAWYRVRENIFKSENWVQETQK
;
A
#
# COMPACT_ATOMS: atom_id res chain seq x y z
N MET A 1 -12.39 -9.81 17.45
CA MET A 1 -12.02 -10.20 16.07
C MET A 1 -11.65 -11.67 16.09
N SER A 2 -12.30 -12.53 15.31
CA SER A 2 -12.29 -13.98 15.54
C SER A 2 -10.96 -14.60 15.11
N ILE A 3 -10.55 -15.67 15.82
CA ILE A 3 -9.53 -16.66 15.44
C ILE A 3 -9.50 -16.95 13.92
N ALA A 4 -10.67 -16.83 13.26
CA ALA A 4 -10.82 -16.93 11.81
C ALA A 4 -10.02 -15.87 11.02
N THR A 5 -9.91 -14.63 11.50
CA THR A 5 -9.18 -13.54 10.82
C THR A 5 -7.66 -13.71 10.97
N THR A 6 -7.20 -14.17 12.14
CA THR A 6 -5.79 -14.44 12.41
C THR A 6 -5.30 -15.68 11.64
N ILE A 7 -6.10 -16.74 11.62
CA ILE A 7 -5.83 -17.94 10.81
C ILE A 7 -5.85 -17.58 9.32
N PHE A 8 -6.67 -16.64 8.92
CA PHE A 8 -6.80 -16.22 7.53
C PHE A 8 -5.63 -15.33 7.08
N LEU A 9 -5.19 -14.35 7.87
CA LEU A 9 -3.99 -13.56 7.60
C LEU A 9 -2.75 -14.47 7.52
N TRP A 10 -2.57 -15.38 8.48
CA TRP A 10 -1.51 -16.40 8.46
C TRP A 10 -1.62 -17.33 7.23
N TYR A 11 -2.84 -17.71 6.84
CA TYR A 11 -3.11 -18.54 5.67
C TYR A 11 -2.92 -17.77 4.35
N TYR A 12 -3.23 -16.46 4.32
CA TYR A 12 -3.05 -15.59 3.16
C TYR A 12 -1.56 -15.27 2.93
N THR A 13 -0.82 -14.95 3.97
CA THR A 13 0.63 -14.69 3.91
C THR A 13 1.40 -15.95 3.49
N LYS A 14 1.04 -17.09 4.07
CA LYS A 14 1.62 -18.39 3.69
C LYS A 14 1.19 -18.85 2.28
N ARG A 15 -0.01 -18.44 1.80
CA ARG A 15 -0.49 -18.73 0.43
C ARG A 15 0.11 -17.82 -0.63
N MET A 16 0.36 -16.56 -0.37
CA MET A 16 0.99 -15.66 -1.35
C MET A 16 2.39 -16.15 -1.76
N ASN A 17 3.06 -16.92 -0.90
CA ASN A 17 4.30 -17.62 -1.23
C ASN A 17 4.06 -18.93 -2.01
N ASN A 18 2.80 -19.33 -2.25
CA ASN A 18 2.48 -20.49 -3.06
C ASN A 18 2.45 -20.10 -4.54
N ILE A 19 3.37 -20.63 -5.34
CA ILE A 19 3.51 -20.38 -6.78
C ILE A 19 2.18 -20.61 -7.52
N PHE A 20 1.45 -21.68 -7.16
CA PHE A 20 0.16 -21.99 -7.78
C PHE A 20 -0.88 -20.88 -7.51
N PHE A 21 -0.94 -20.38 -6.28
CA PHE A 21 -1.86 -19.29 -5.93
C PHE A 21 -1.54 -18.03 -6.74
N SER A 22 -0.27 -17.63 -6.77
CA SER A 22 0.17 -16.42 -7.48
C SER A 22 -0.06 -16.49 -8.99
N LEU A 23 0.17 -17.66 -9.60
CA LEU A 23 0.02 -17.87 -11.05
C LEU A 23 -1.44 -18.04 -11.51
N VAL A 24 -2.28 -18.71 -10.71
CA VAL A 24 -3.60 -19.16 -11.16
C VAL A 24 -4.74 -18.41 -10.47
N ILE A 25 -4.68 -18.28 -9.16
CA ILE A 25 -5.80 -17.76 -8.35
C ILE A 25 -5.73 -16.22 -8.26
N TYR A 26 -4.56 -15.68 -7.95
CA TYR A 26 -4.40 -14.26 -7.70
C TYR A 26 -4.84 -13.35 -8.86
N PRO A 27 -4.52 -13.63 -10.14
CA PRO A 27 -5.03 -12.85 -11.26
C PRO A 27 -6.57 -12.75 -11.28
N LEU A 28 -7.26 -13.84 -10.90
CA LEU A 28 -8.72 -13.85 -10.82
C LEU A 28 -9.24 -13.04 -9.63
N THR A 29 -8.56 -13.08 -8.47
CA THR A 29 -8.95 -12.26 -7.31
C THR A 29 -8.86 -10.78 -7.65
N GLN A 30 -7.81 -10.35 -8.40
CA GLN A 30 -7.67 -8.96 -8.83
C GLN A 30 -8.77 -8.51 -9.78
N ILE A 31 -9.21 -9.38 -10.69
CA ILE A 31 -10.36 -9.10 -11.57
C ILE A 31 -11.66 -8.98 -10.78
N ILE A 32 -11.87 -9.82 -9.78
CA ILE A 32 -13.05 -9.80 -8.91
C ILE A 32 -13.07 -8.50 -8.08
N GLU A 33 -11.96 -8.14 -7.50
CA GLU A 33 -11.79 -6.92 -6.71
C GLU A 33 -12.05 -5.66 -7.56
N LEU A 34 -11.45 -5.60 -8.75
CA LEU A 34 -11.67 -4.52 -9.71
C LEU A 34 -13.16 -4.41 -10.10
N ALA A 35 -13.81 -5.52 -10.42
CA ALA A 35 -15.22 -5.52 -10.79
C ALA A 35 -16.11 -5.06 -9.64
N PHE A 36 -15.81 -5.47 -8.40
CA PHE A 36 -16.52 -5.04 -7.21
C PHE A 36 -16.40 -3.52 -7.00
N MET A 37 -15.19 -3.01 -6.98
CA MET A 37 -14.93 -1.59 -6.73
C MET A 37 -15.47 -0.71 -7.85
N PHE A 38 -15.37 -1.15 -9.10
CA PHE A 38 -15.95 -0.46 -10.25
C PHE A 38 -17.47 -0.32 -10.11
N CYS A 39 -18.16 -1.41 -9.81
CA CYS A 39 -19.62 -1.38 -9.60
C CYS A 39 -19.99 -0.55 -8.37
N ARG A 40 -19.24 -0.64 -7.26
CA ARG A 40 -19.47 0.17 -6.07
C ARG A 40 -19.31 1.67 -6.34
N LYS A 41 -18.29 2.05 -7.13
CA LYS A 41 -18.06 3.46 -7.50
C LYS A 41 -19.20 4.04 -8.36
N ILE A 42 -19.87 3.19 -9.15
CA ILE A 42 -20.99 3.63 -10.02
C ILE A 42 -22.30 3.69 -9.22
N PHE A 43 -22.60 2.65 -8.42
CA PHE A 43 -23.93 2.47 -7.81
C PHE A 43 -23.98 2.90 -6.34
N ASP A 44 -22.82 3.13 -5.71
CA ASP A 44 -22.67 3.38 -4.27
C ASP A 44 -23.44 2.37 -3.39
N ASN A 45 -23.54 1.14 -3.85
CA ASN A 45 -24.27 0.06 -3.19
C ASN A 45 -23.47 -1.24 -3.23
N THR A 46 -23.16 -1.76 -2.06
CA THR A 46 -22.33 -2.95 -1.86
C THR A 46 -23.00 -4.21 -2.41
N GLY A 47 -24.31 -4.36 -2.23
CA GLY A 47 -25.05 -5.52 -2.76
C GLY A 47 -25.09 -5.54 -4.28
N ILE A 48 -25.35 -4.38 -4.91
CA ILE A 48 -25.28 -4.25 -6.38
C ILE A 48 -23.86 -4.54 -6.88
N ALA A 49 -22.83 -4.14 -6.14
CA ALA A 49 -21.45 -4.45 -6.50
C ALA A 49 -21.20 -5.97 -6.54
N VAL A 50 -21.70 -6.74 -5.57
CA VAL A 50 -21.62 -8.21 -5.57
C VAL A 50 -22.36 -8.82 -6.76
N LEU A 51 -23.54 -8.29 -7.12
CA LEU A 51 -24.26 -8.72 -8.33
C LEU A 51 -23.46 -8.43 -9.60
N GLY A 52 -22.80 -7.27 -9.67
CA GLY A 52 -21.90 -6.88 -10.75
C GLY A 52 -20.69 -7.80 -10.89
N VAL A 53 -20.08 -8.20 -9.78
CA VAL A 53 -19.02 -9.23 -9.76
C VAL A 53 -19.51 -10.54 -10.35
N SER A 54 -20.70 -11.01 -9.94
CA SER A 54 -21.27 -12.24 -10.48
C SER A 54 -21.48 -12.17 -12.00
N ALA A 55 -21.98 -11.03 -12.50
CA ALA A 55 -22.14 -10.80 -13.92
C ALA A 55 -20.79 -10.77 -14.66
N ALA A 56 -19.81 -10.04 -14.15
CA ALA A 56 -18.46 -9.94 -14.75
C ALA A 56 -17.76 -11.31 -14.82
N VAL A 57 -17.76 -12.07 -13.73
CA VAL A 57 -17.17 -13.41 -13.70
C VAL A 57 -17.91 -14.37 -14.61
N SER A 58 -19.25 -14.31 -14.66
CA SER A 58 -20.04 -15.15 -15.59
C SER A 58 -19.72 -14.86 -17.05
N LEU A 59 -19.54 -13.58 -17.42
CA LEU A 59 -19.14 -13.18 -18.78
C LEU A 59 -17.71 -13.62 -19.10
N LEU A 60 -16.78 -13.47 -18.17
CA LEU A 60 -15.37 -13.86 -18.34
C LEU A 60 -15.23 -15.38 -18.53
N THR A 61 -16.01 -16.16 -17.79
CA THR A 61 -15.97 -17.62 -17.83
C THR A 61 -16.78 -18.23 -18.98
N LEU A 62 -17.66 -17.44 -19.63
CA LEU A 62 -18.54 -17.94 -20.68
C LEU A 62 -17.82 -18.68 -21.81
N PRO A 63 -16.69 -18.20 -22.39
CA PRO A 63 -15.96 -18.94 -23.43
C PRO A 63 -15.45 -20.29 -22.94
N LEU A 64 -14.96 -20.35 -21.71
CA LEU A 64 -14.44 -21.57 -21.08
C LEU A 64 -15.56 -22.60 -20.89
N TYR A 65 -16.74 -22.14 -20.48
CA TYR A 65 -17.92 -23.01 -20.35
C TYR A 65 -18.40 -23.58 -21.69
N ILE A 66 -18.38 -22.77 -22.76
CA ILE A 66 -18.78 -23.25 -24.11
C ILE A 66 -17.88 -24.39 -24.56
N VAL A 67 -16.56 -24.26 -24.36
CA VAL A 67 -15.60 -25.31 -24.71
C VAL A 67 -15.75 -26.53 -23.80
N ALA A 68 -15.92 -26.31 -22.49
CA ALA A 68 -16.14 -27.42 -21.55
C ALA A 68 -17.41 -28.22 -21.88
N GLU A 69 -18.50 -27.54 -22.22
CA GLU A 69 -19.76 -28.19 -22.60
C GLU A 69 -19.62 -28.98 -23.89
N HIS A 70 -18.91 -28.42 -24.90
CA HIS A 70 -18.59 -29.16 -26.15
C HIS A 70 -17.77 -30.43 -25.84
N TRP A 71 -16.73 -30.34 -25.01
CA TRP A 71 -15.93 -31.53 -24.66
C TRP A 71 -16.72 -32.56 -23.83
N GLN A 72 -17.60 -32.13 -22.97
CA GLN A 72 -18.49 -33.01 -22.22
C GLN A 72 -19.48 -33.71 -23.16
N GLN A 73 -19.98 -33.03 -24.19
CA GLN A 73 -20.88 -33.60 -25.19
C GLN A 73 -20.13 -34.63 -26.01
N VAL A 74 -18.94 -34.31 -26.53
CA VAL A 74 -18.10 -35.27 -27.29
C VAL A 74 -17.82 -36.51 -26.43
N GLU A 75 -17.50 -36.38 -25.16
CA GLU A 75 -17.26 -37.51 -24.26
C GLU A 75 -18.51 -38.36 -24.05
N ARG A 76 -19.66 -37.74 -23.79
CA ARG A 76 -20.95 -38.43 -23.65
C ARG A 76 -21.31 -39.23 -24.91
N ASP A 77 -21.15 -38.64 -26.08
CA ASP A 77 -21.46 -39.30 -27.34
C ASP A 77 -20.50 -40.47 -27.62
N THR A 78 -19.21 -40.31 -27.29
CA THR A 78 -18.20 -41.35 -27.39
C THR A 78 -18.47 -42.51 -26.46
N GLN A 79 -18.76 -42.23 -25.18
CA GLN A 79 -19.13 -43.25 -24.20
C GLN A 79 -20.43 -43.95 -24.57
N LYS A 80 -21.44 -43.23 -25.10
CA LYS A 80 -22.68 -43.81 -25.54
C LYS A 80 -22.48 -44.79 -26.71
N ARG A 81 -21.62 -44.46 -27.67
CA ARG A 81 -21.23 -45.36 -28.77
C ARG A 81 -20.58 -46.65 -28.29
N MET A 82 -19.63 -46.49 -27.35
CA MET A 82 -18.85 -47.63 -26.85
C MET A 82 -19.58 -48.49 -25.81
N LYS A 83 -20.65 -47.95 -25.18
CA LYS A 83 -21.32 -48.56 -24.02
C LYS A 83 -21.76 -50.01 -24.28
N GLY A 84 -22.29 -50.31 -25.49
CA GLY A 84 -22.76 -51.64 -25.84
C GLY A 84 -21.65 -52.68 -25.84
N GLU A 85 -20.56 -52.40 -26.57
CA GLU A 85 -19.44 -53.33 -26.72
C GLU A 85 -18.61 -53.43 -25.41
N VAL A 86 -18.38 -52.31 -24.75
CA VAL A 86 -17.73 -52.30 -23.41
C VAL A 86 -18.54 -53.13 -22.38
N GLY A 87 -19.89 -53.07 -22.49
CA GLY A 87 -20.78 -53.86 -21.63
C GLY A 87 -20.61 -55.38 -21.92
N LYS A 88 -20.59 -55.79 -23.17
CA LYS A 88 -20.37 -57.17 -23.58
C LYS A 88 -19.00 -57.69 -23.12
N ILE A 89 -17.93 -56.90 -23.34
CA ILE A 89 -16.57 -57.29 -22.93
C ILE A 89 -16.51 -57.45 -21.42
N LYS A 90 -17.08 -56.56 -20.63
CA LYS A 90 -17.12 -56.66 -19.16
C LYS A 90 -18.01 -57.78 -18.64
N ALA A 91 -19.01 -58.23 -19.40
CA ALA A 91 -19.86 -59.34 -18.99
C ALA A 91 -19.19 -60.71 -19.24
N VAL A 92 -18.36 -60.84 -20.26
CA VAL A 92 -17.75 -62.07 -20.69
C VAL A 92 -16.32 -62.25 -20.08
N PHE A 93 -15.49 -61.23 -20.09
CA PHE A 93 -14.10 -61.33 -19.66
C PHE A 93 -13.87 -60.76 -18.24
N ARG A 94 -12.87 -61.31 -17.52
CA ARG A 94 -12.49 -60.83 -16.18
C ARG A 94 -10.97 -60.76 -16.00
N GLY A 95 -10.51 -59.95 -15.06
CA GLY A 95 -9.08 -59.85 -14.74
C GLY A 95 -8.24 -59.26 -15.88
N ASN A 96 -7.07 -59.83 -16.11
CA ASN A 96 -6.10 -59.35 -17.08
C ASN A 96 -6.63 -59.44 -18.56
N GLU A 97 -7.40 -60.47 -18.86
CA GLU A 97 -8.02 -60.60 -20.20
C GLU A 97 -9.02 -59.44 -20.49
N GLN A 98 -9.84 -59.12 -19.52
CA GLN A 98 -10.77 -57.98 -19.63
C GLN A 98 -9.99 -56.70 -19.85
N TYR A 99 -8.91 -56.47 -19.12
CA TYR A 99 -8.07 -55.27 -19.28
C TYR A 99 -7.41 -55.18 -20.65
N LEU A 100 -6.83 -56.27 -21.15
CA LEU A 100 -6.18 -56.33 -22.45
C LEU A 100 -7.16 -56.10 -23.60
N ILE A 101 -8.34 -56.74 -23.58
CA ILE A 101 -9.37 -56.59 -24.60
C ILE A 101 -9.96 -55.19 -24.56
N LEU A 102 -10.25 -54.64 -23.37
CA LEU A 102 -10.73 -53.27 -23.24
C LEU A 102 -9.70 -52.25 -23.72
N SER A 103 -8.41 -52.41 -23.36
CA SER A 103 -7.36 -51.51 -23.80
C SER A 103 -7.17 -51.51 -25.31
N THR A 104 -7.27 -52.71 -25.94
CA THR A 104 -7.23 -52.86 -27.40
C THR A 104 -8.43 -52.24 -28.08
N TYR A 105 -9.63 -52.44 -27.56
CA TYR A 105 -10.85 -51.87 -28.05
C TYR A 105 -10.82 -50.34 -27.96
N TYR A 106 -10.38 -49.78 -26.81
CA TYR A 106 -10.23 -48.32 -26.65
C TYR A 106 -9.21 -47.75 -27.65
N ARG A 107 -8.11 -48.44 -27.90
CA ARG A 107 -7.10 -48.05 -28.89
C ARG A 107 -7.68 -48.04 -30.32
N GLN A 108 -8.48 -49.03 -30.67
CA GLN A 108 -9.18 -49.08 -31.96
C GLN A 108 -10.18 -47.93 -32.12
N GLN A 109 -10.81 -47.50 -31.04
CA GLN A 109 -11.74 -46.38 -31.04
C GLN A 109 -11.04 -45.01 -30.84
N HIS A 110 -9.72 -44.96 -30.90
CA HIS A 110 -8.91 -43.77 -30.64
C HIS A 110 -9.29 -43.11 -29.28
N TYR A 111 -9.69 -43.92 -28.27
CA TYR A 111 -10.11 -43.46 -26.94
C TYR A 111 -9.08 -43.90 -25.91
N HIS A 112 -8.66 -42.94 -25.06
CA HIS A 112 -7.86 -43.23 -23.89
C HIS A 112 -8.70 -42.97 -22.62
N PRO A 113 -8.66 -43.84 -21.59
CA PRO A 113 -9.46 -43.69 -20.38
C PRO A 113 -9.33 -42.33 -19.69
N ILE A 114 -8.16 -41.66 -19.81
CA ILE A 114 -7.92 -40.29 -19.32
C ILE A 114 -8.85 -39.26 -19.98
N MET A 115 -9.38 -39.55 -21.20
CA MET A 115 -10.35 -38.67 -21.88
C MET A 115 -11.68 -38.56 -21.11
N SER A 116 -11.98 -39.51 -20.21
CA SER A 116 -13.13 -39.41 -19.31
C SER A 116 -13.09 -38.18 -18.41
N LEU A 117 -11.88 -37.60 -18.16
CA LEU A 117 -11.74 -36.33 -17.45
C LEU A 117 -12.39 -35.16 -18.19
N ARG A 118 -12.63 -35.29 -19.51
CA ARG A 118 -13.42 -34.32 -20.29
C ARG A 118 -14.83 -34.11 -19.72
N ALA A 119 -15.40 -35.15 -19.12
CA ALA A 119 -16.71 -35.03 -18.45
C ALA A 119 -16.66 -34.13 -17.21
N ALA A 120 -15.54 -34.12 -16.51
CA ALA A 120 -15.31 -33.30 -15.30
C ALA A 120 -14.68 -31.93 -15.62
N PHE A 121 -14.34 -31.66 -16.88
CA PHE A 121 -13.57 -30.44 -17.24
C PHE A 121 -14.30 -29.16 -16.89
N GLY A 122 -15.63 -29.11 -17.02
CA GLY A 122 -16.44 -27.97 -16.61
C GLY A 122 -16.35 -27.68 -15.11
N LEU A 123 -16.24 -28.72 -14.28
CA LEU A 123 -16.06 -28.59 -12.84
C LEU A 123 -14.63 -28.11 -12.52
N LEU A 124 -13.63 -28.71 -13.17
CA LEU A 124 -12.22 -28.35 -12.94
C LEU A 124 -11.92 -26.91 -13.26
N ILE A 125 -12.54 -26.36 -14.32
CA ILE A 125 -12.42 -24.93 -14.67
C ILE A 125 -13.06 -24.02 -13.60
N GLN A 126 -14.11 -24.46 -12.92
CA GLN A 126 -14.80 -23.67 -11.90
C GLN A 126 -13.96 -23.52 -10.63
N ILE A 127 -13.09 -24.48 -10.30
CA ILE A 127 -12.34 -24.49 -9.04
C ILE A 127 -11.49 -23.22 -8.86
N PRO A 128 -10.68 -22.75 -9.82
CA PRO A 128 -9.91 -21.51 -9.68
C PRO A 128 -10.79 -20.28 -9.44
N PHE A 129 -11.91 -20.15 -10.18
CA PHE A 129 -12.85 -19.04 -10.00
C PHE A 129 -13.58 -19.10 -8.66
N PHE A 130 -13.94 -20.32 -8.23
CA PHE A 130 -14.50 -20.54 -6.90
C PHE A 130 -13.52 -20.10 -5.81
N THR A 131 -12.30 -20.60 -5.86
CA THR A 131 -11.26 -20.27 -4.89
C THR A 131 -10.97 -18.77 -4.87
N ALA A 132 -10.90 -18.12 -6.03
CA ALA A 132 -10.67 -16.69 -6.13
C ALA A 132 -11.81 -15.87 -5.50
N ALA A 133 -13.07 -16.20 -5.83
CA ALA A 133 -14.23 -15.52 -5.29
C ALA A 133 -14.37 -15.78 -3.77
N TYR A 134 -14.16 -17.03 -3.33
CA TYR A 134 -14.16 -17.36 -1.91
C TYR A 134 -13.11 -16.56 -1.15
N THR A 135 -11.86 -16.58 -1.63
CA THR A 135 -10.74 -15.86 -1.02
C THR A 135 -10.99 -14.35 -0.96
N CYS A 136 -11.53 -13.75 -2.03
CA CYS A 136 -11.78 -12.33 -2.10
C CYS A 136 -12.98 -11.90 -1.23
N LEU A 137 -14.16 -12.52 -1.46
CA LEU A 137 -15.41 -12.04 -0.83
C LEU A 137 -15.59 -12.49 0.64
N SER A 138 -14.93 -13.57 1.09
CA SER A 138 -15.05 -14.03 2.48
C SER A 138 -14.31 -13.13 3.48
N THR A 139 -13.39 -12.30 3.02
CA THR A 139 -12.50 -11.47 3.86
C THR A 139 -12.56 -10.00 3.51
N MET A 140 -13.42 -9.65 2.57
CA MET A 140 -13.56 -8.28 2.10
C MET A 140 -14.15 -7.39 3.20
N THR A 141 -13.33 -6.49 3.76
CA THR A 141 -13.74 -5.53 4.79
C THR A 141 -14.85 -4.60 4.31
N ALA A 142 -14.89 -4.30 3.01
CA ALA A 142 -15.93 -3.48 2.39
C ALA A 142 -17.35 -4.06 2.48
N LEU A 143 -17.51 -5.34 2.84
CA LEU A 143 -18.81 -6.01 3.07
C LEU A 143 -19.28 -5.93 4.52
N GLN A 144 -18.36 -5.72 5.48
CA GLN A 144 -18.65 -5.73 6.90
C GLN A 144 -19.60 -4.57 7.30
N GLY A 145 -20.62 -4.86 8.11
CA GLY A 145 -21.61 -3.88 8.55
C GLY A 145 -22.49 -3.30 7.43
N LYS A 146 -22.43 -3.82 6.18
CA LYS A 146 -23.23 -3.32 5.06
C LYS A 146 -24.47 -4.19 4.84
N SER A 147 -25.64 -3.56 4.84
CA SER A 147 -26.92 -4.22 4.59
C SER A 147 -27.29 -4.23 3.10
N PHE A 148 -28.01 -5.25 2.65
CA PHE A 148 -28.61 -5.32 1.32
C PHE A 148 -29.89 -6.16 1.32
N LEU A 149 -31.00 -5.59 0.88
CA LEU A 149 -32.31 -6.21 0.92
C LEU A 149 -32.68 -6.69 2.36
N PHE A 150 -32.83 -7.99 2.55
CA PHE A 150 -33.13 -8.61 3.85
C PHE A 150 -31.86 -9.02 4.62
N ILE A 151 -30.68 -8.88 4.02
CA ILE A 151 -29.39 -9.18 4.64
C ILE A 151 -28.97 -7.98 5.49
N ARG A 152 -28.75 -8.18 6.79
CA ARG A 152 -28.36 -7.12 7.73
C ARG A 152 -26.89 -6.78 7.64
N ASP A 153 -26.05 -7.80 7.47
CA ASP A 153 -24.61 -7.65 7.30
C ASP A 153 -24.11 -8.61 6.22
N MET A 154 -23.57 -8.07 5.15
CA MET A 154 -23.03 -8.86 4.04
C MET A 154 -21.69 -9.52 4.36
N GLY A 155 -20.96 -9.03 5.38
CA GLY A 155 -19.71 -9.59 5.87
C GLY A 155 -19.87 -10.73 6.86
N ALA A 156 -21.11 -10.99 7.34
CA ALA A 156 -21.46 -12.07 8.27
C ALA A 156 -22.46 -13.04 7.65
N PRO A 157 -22.70 -14.23 8.23
CA PRO A 157 -23.80 -15.10 7.84
C PRO A 157 -25.15 -14.39 7.96
N ASP A 158 -26.14 -14.70 7.11
CA ASP A 158 -27.39 -13.95 7.00
C ASP A 158 -28.30 -14.04 8.26
N ALA A 159 -28.17 -15.08 9.08
CA ALA A 159 -28.77 -15.22 10.40
C ALA A 159 -30.24 -14.72 10.47
N LEU A 160 -31.07 -15.05 9.45
CA LEU A 160 -32.36 -14.41 9.24
C LEU A 160 -33.38 -14.81 10.31
N PHE A 161 -33.32 -16.05 10.82
CA PHE A 161 -34.19 -16.57 11.85
C PHE A 161 -33.41 -17.25 12.96
N THR A 162 -33.83 -17.03 14.21
CA THR A 162 -33.26 -17.72 15.37
C THR A 162 -34.38 -18.56 16.00
N VAL A 163 -34.18 -19.88 16.14
CA VAL A 163 -35.12 -20.82 16.79
C VAL A 163 -34.42 -21.40 18.02
N GLY A 164 -34.72 -20.85 19.19
CA GLY A 164 -34.01 -21.20 20.43
C GLY A 164 -32.52 -20.73 20.38
N SER A 165 -31.61 -21.63 20.58
CA SER A 165 -30.18 -21.40 20.45
C SER A 165 -29.61 -21.62 19.03
N PHE A 166 -30.44 -22.02 18.07
CA PHE A 166 -30.04 -22.34 16.72
C PHE A 166 -30.37 -21.21 15.74
N THR A 167 -29.38 -20.68 15.05
CA THR A 167 -29.52 -19.62 14.03
C THR A 167 -29.60 -20.26 12.64
N VAL A 168 -30.67 -19.91 11.89
CA VAL A 168 -30.90 -20.42 10.55
C VAL A 168 -30.43 -19.44 9.49
N ASN A 169 -29.47 -19.85 8.69
CA ASN A 169 -28.99 -19.11 7.52
C ASN A 169 -29.84 -19.51 6.30
N VAL A 170 -30.70 -18.61 5.84
CA VAL A 170 -31.71 -18.88 4.79
C VAL A 170 -31.10 -18.77 3.39
N LEU A 171 -30.17 -17.87 3.18
CA LEU A 171 -29.59 -17.61 1.87
C LEU A 171 -28.85 -18.83 1.27
N PRO A 172 -28.07 -19.63 2.04
CA PRO A 172 -27.47 -20.87 1.53
C PRO A 172 -28.53 -21.93 1.16
N LEU A 173 -29.65 -21.99 1.89
CA LEU A 173 -30.74 -22.88 1.57
C LEU A 173 -31.48 -22.48 0.28
N ALA A 174 -31.77 -21.18 0.12
CA ALA A 174 -32.36 -20.62 -1.10
C ALA A 174 -31.45 -20.86 -2.33
N MET A 175 -30.15 -20.62 -2.17
CA MET A 175 -29.13 -20.94 -3.18
C MET A 175 -29.19 -22.39 -3.61
N THR A 176 -29.33 -23.30 -2.67
CA THR A 176 -29.39 -24.75 -2.96
C THR A 176 -30.66 -25.14 -3.67
N LEU A 177 -31.80 -24.55 -3.30
CA LEU A 177 -33.05 -24.76 -4.02
C LEU A 177 -32.94 -24.31 -5.49
N ILE A 178 -32.34 -23.16 -5.76
CA ILE A 178 -32.06 -22.66 -7.12
C ILE A 178 -31.15 -23.62 -7.85
N ASN A 179 -30.10 -24.12 -7.19
CA ASN A 179 -29.17 -25.10 -7.75
C ASN A 179 -29.87 -26.44 -8.09
N MET A 180 -30.73 -26.91 -7.23
CA MET A 180 -31.53 -28.11 -7.46
C MET A 180 -32.51 -27.93 -8.64
N ALA A 181 -33.17 -26.77 -8.72
CA ALA A 181 -34.06 -26.44 -9.84
C ALA A 181 -33.29 -26.38 -11.17
N SER A 182 -32.11 -25.75 -11.18
CA SER A 182 -31.20 -25.71 -12.33
C SER A 182 -30.74 -27.14 -12.70
N GLY A 183 -30.37 -27.94 -11.71
CA GLY A 183 -29.95 -29.33 -11.86
C GLY A 183 -31.06 -30.20 -12.45
N PHE A 184 -32.31 -30.00 -12.00
CA PHE A 184 -33.48 -30.72 -12.56
C PHE A 184 -33.66 -30.43 -14.06
N LEU A 185 -33.53 -29.17 -14.48
CA LEU A 185 -33.63 -28.80 -15.90
C LEU A 185 -32.49 -29.37 -16.74
N TYR A 186 -31.29 -29.43 -16.16
CA TYR A 186 -30.08 -29.91 -16.83
C TYR A 186 -30.04 -31.45 -16.92
N THR A 187 -30.44 -32.17 -15.84
CA THR A 187 -30.30 -33.62 -15.75
C THR A 187 -31.52 -34.38 -16.31
N ARG A 188 -32.48 -33.66 -16.91
CA ARG A 188 -33.67 -34.27 -17.51
C ARG A 188 -33.28 -35.20 -18.66
N GLY A 189 -33.49 -36.51 -18.47
CA GLY A 189 -33.12 -37.55 -19.45
C GLY A 189 -31.70 -38.16 -19.24
N LEU A 190 -30.95 -37.73 -18.23
CA LEU A 190 -29.65 -38.31 -17.88
C LEU A 190 -29.78 -39.48 -16.90
N GLY A 191 -28.70 -40.28 -16.78
CA GLY A 191 -28.64 -41.44 -15.89
C GLY A 191 -28.61 -41.06 -14.39
N LEU A 192 -28.83 -42.07 -13.52
CA LEU A 192 -28.81 -41.87 -12.07
C LEU A 192 -27.48 -41.31 -11.53
N ARG A 193 -26.38 -41.74 -12.14
CA ARG A 193 -25.03 -41.29 -11.77
C ARG A 193 -24.83 -39.76 -11.97
N ASP A 194 -25.30 -39.24 -13.10
CA ASP A 194 -25.19 -37.80 -13.40
C ASP A 194 -26.07 -36.95 -12.49
N LYS A 195 -27.26 -37.50 -12.14
CA LYS A 195 -28.13 -36.87 -11.15
C LYS A 195 -27.51 -36.85 -9.75
N LEU A 196 -26.99 -37.97 -9.27
CA LEU A 196 -26.31 -38.07 -7.97
C LEU A 196 -25.11 -37.12 -7.88
N GLN A 197 -24.32 -37.00 -8.96
CA GLN A 197 -23.21 -36.06 -8.99
C GLN A 197 -23.67 -34.59 -8.90
N THR A 198 -24.71 -34.21 -9.62
CA THR A 198 -25.22 -32.83 -9.63
C THR A 198 -25.86 -32.45 -8.26
N TYR A 199 -26.70 -33.33 -7.72
CA TYR A 199 -27.37 -33.05 -6.44
C TYR A 199 -26.45 -33.21 -5.23
N GLY A 200 -25.51 -34.17 -5.30
CA GLY A 200 -24.47 -34.34 -4.28
C GLY A 200 -23.55 -33.13 -4.18
N LEU A 201 -23.20 -32.55 -5.32
CA LEU A 201 -22.42 -31.32 -5.36
C LEU A 201 -23.18 -30.13 -4.77
N ALA A 202 -24.47 -29.98 -5.07
CA ALA A 202 -25.32 -28.93 -4.50
C ALA A 202 -25.41 -29.04 -2.96
N LEU A 203 -25.54 -30.26 -2.45
CA LEU A 203 -25.55 -30.52 -1.00
C LEU A 203 -24.18 -30.22 -0.34
N LEU A 204 -23.08 -30.58 -1.01
CA LEU A 204 -21.73 -30.25 -0.53
C LEU A 204 -21.54 -28.73 -0.40
N PHE A 205 -22.03 -27.96 -1.36
CA PHE A 205 -21.94 -26.49 -1.30
C PHE A 205 -22.75 -25.88 -0.15
N VAL A 206 -23.91 -26.45 0.21
CA VAL A 206 -24.63 -26.01 1.43
C VAL A 206 -23.74 -26.14 2.66
N ILE A 207 -23.12 -27.31 2.82
CA ILE A 207 -22.28 -27.59 4.00
C ILE A 207 -21.10 -26.59 4.08
N ILE A 208 -20.43 -26.35 2.95
CA ILE A 208 -19.28 -25.44 2.90
C ILE A 208 -19.69 -23.98 3.12
N LEU A 209 -20.81 -23.54 2.55
CA LEU A 209 -21.22 -22.15 2.51
C LEU A 209 -22.24 -21.77 3.60
N TYR A 210 -22.67 -22.71 4.45
CA TYR A 210 -23.74 -22.45 5.44
C TYR A 210 -23.39 -21.32 6.41
N ASN A 211 -22.14 -21.29 6.89
CA ASN A 211 -21.64 -20.27 7.82
C ASN A 211 -20.76 -19.22 7.13
N SER A 212 -20.83 -19.12 5.80
CA SER A 212 -20.05 -18.13 5.03
C SER A 212 -20.75 -16.77 5.03
N PRO A 213 -19.99 -15.67 4.83
CA PRO A 213 -20.57 -14.33 4.68
C PRO A 213 -21.67 -14.27 3.63
N ALA A 214 -22.76 -13.57 3.96
CA ALA A 214 -23.93 -13.46 3.10
C ALA A 214 -23.62 -12.89 1.71
N GLY A 215 -22.65 -11.97 1.59
CA GLY A 215 -22.16 -11.44 0.31
C GLY A 215 -21.59 -12.52 -0.60
N LEU A 216 -20.83 -13.46 -0.06
CA LEU A 216 -20.29 -14.60 -0.83
C LEU A 216 -21.43 -15.54 -1.28
N VAL A 217 -22.38 -15.83 -0.40
CA VAL A 217 -23.54 -16.69 -0.75
C VAL A 217 -24.44 -16.01 -1.78
N LEU A 218 -24.61 -14.69 -1.71
CA LEU A 218 -25.33 -13.90 -2.71
C LEU A 218 -24.65 -13.99 -4.09
N TYR A 219 -23.32 -13.82 -4.14
CA TYR A 219 -22.52 -14.01 -5.36
C TYR A 219 -22.79 -15.38 -6.00
N TRP A 220 -22.76 -16.46 -5.21
CA TRP A 220 -23.03 -17.81 -5.69
C TRP A 220 -24.45 -18.01 -6.17
N THR A 221 -25.41 -17.45 -5.44
CA THR A 221 -26.83 -17.48 -5.81
C THR A 221 -27.01 -16.87 -7.19
N MET A 222 -26.42 -15.70 -7.42
CA MET A 222 -26.49 -15.03 -8.72
C MET A 222 -25.77 -15.78 -9.83
N ASN A 223 -24.60 -16.38 -9.59
CA ASN A 223 -23.93 -17.24 -10.57
C ASN A 223 -24.82 -18.44 -10.99
N ASN A 224 -25.55 -19.04 -10.05
CA ASN A 224 -26.48 -20.11 -10.36
C ASN A 224 -27.67 -19.63 -11.20
N ILE A 225 -28.17 -18.42 -10.91
CA ILE A 225 -29.22 -17.77 -11.71
C ILE A 225 -28.72 -17.49 -13.14
N PHE A 226 -27.53 -16.91 -13.28
CA PHE A 226 -26.90 -16.66 -14.59
C PHE A 226 -26.67 -17.95 -15.36
N SER A 227 -26.26 -19.03 -14.70
CA SER A 227 -26.13 -20.35 -15.32
C SER A 227 -27.46 -20.89 -15.84
N LEU A 228 -28.54 -20.73 -15.05
CA LEU A 228 -29.90 -21.10 -15.43
C LEU A 228 -30.38 -20.31 -16.67
N VAL A 229 -30.21 -18.98 -16.62
CA VAL A 229 -30.55 -18.06 -17.72
C VAL A 229 -29.77 -18.44 -18.99
N LYS A 230 -28.46 -18.66 -18.87
CA LYS A 230 -27.61 -19.14 -19.97
C LYS A 230 -28.19 -20.42 -20.62
N ASN A 231 -28.56 -21.40 -19.82
CA ASN A 231 -29.09 -22.67 -20.33
C ASN A 231 -30.45 -22.51 -21.07
N VAL A 232 -31.27 -21.53 -20.66
CA VAL A 232 -32.50 -21.17 -21.39
C VAL A 232 -32.16 -20.50 -22.72
N PHE A 233 -31.21 -19.56 -22.75
CA PHE A 233 -30.80 -18.88 -23.98
C PHE A 233 -30.20 -19.80 -25.03
N TYR A 234 -29.41 -20.81 -24.64
CA TYR A 234 -28.84 -21.78 -25.60
C TYR A 234 -29.90 -22.61 -26.31
N LYS A 235 -31.12 -22.73 -25.78
CA LYS A 235 -32.22 -23.42 -26.43
C LYS A 235 -32.97 -22.56 -27.47
N MET A 236 -32.63 -21.26 -27.57
CA MET A 236 -33.26 -20.32 -28.51
C MET A 236 -32.67 -20.44 -29.91
N LYS A 237 -33.46 -20.14 -30.96
CA LYS A 237 -32.99 -20.21 -32.36
C LYS A 237 -31.84 -19.25 -32.70
N HIS A 238 -31.77 -18.10 -32.06
CA HIS A 238 -30.76 -17.06 -32.31
C HIS A 238 -30.25 -16.45 -30.98
N PRO A 239 -29.53 -17.22 -30.13
CA PRO A 239 -29.22 -16.80 -28.77
C PRO A 239 -28.37 -15.51 -28.72
N VAL A 240 -27.35 -15.36 -29.58
CA VAL A 240 -26.46 -14.20 -29.60
C VAL A 240 -27.21 -12.91 -29.98
N LYS A 241 -28.08 -12.96 -30.99
CA LYS A 241 -28.88 -11.78 -31.41
C LYS A 241 -29.85 -11.36 -30.33
N THR A 242 -30.51 -12.32 -29.70
CA THR A 242 -31.44 -12.04 -28.58
C THR A 242 -30.72 -11.45 -27.38
N LEU A 243 -29.56 -12.03 -26.99
CA LEU A 243 -28.75 -11.52 -25.89
C LEU A 243 -28.26 -10.08 -26.17
N TYR A 244 -27.81 -9.80 -27.41
CA TYR A 244 -27.41 -8.46 -27.82
C TYR A 244 -28.57 -7.45 -27.74
N GLY A 245 -29.76 -7.83 -28.19
CA GLY A 245 -30.97 -6.98 -28.08
C GLY A 245 -31.33 -6.68 -26.64
N ILE A 246 -31.30 -7.69 -25.77
CA ILE A 246 -31.56 -7.51 -24.32
C ILE A 246 -30.49 -6.60 -23.70
N ALA A 247 -29.21 -6.80 -24.02
CA ALA A 247 -28.14 -5.96 -23.53
C ALA A 247 -28.31 -4.48 -23.95
N CYS A 248 -28.70 -4.21 -25.20
CA CYS A 248 -29.02 -2.85 -25.66
C CYS A 248 -30.17 -2.23 -24.87
N VAL A 249 -31.25 -2.99 -24.64
CA VAL A 249 -32.40 -2.53 -23.85
C VAL A 249 -31.99 -2.20 -22.41
N LEU A 250 -31.25 -3.12 -21.75
CA LEU A 250 -30.78 -2.92 -20.38
C LEU A 250 -29.84 -1.72 -20.25
N VAL A 251 -28.93 -1.54 -21.20
CA VAL A 251 -28.02 -0.38 -21.24
C VAL A 251 -28.81 0.90 -21.44
N THR A 252 -29.79 0.93 -22.35
CA THR A 252 -30.66 2.11 -22.54
C THR A 252 -31.43 2.42 -21.28
N ALA A 253 -32.05 1.43 -20.65
CA ALA A 253 -32.79 1.61 -19.40
C ALA A 253 -31.86 2.11 -18.27
N PHE A 254 -30.66 1.57 -18.17
CA PHE A 254 -29.67 2.01 -17.20
C PHE A 254 -29.23 3.48 -17.41
N ILE A 255 -28.94 3.86 -18.64
CA ILE A 255 -28.56 5.24 -18.98
C ILE A 255 -29.71 6.19 -18.62
N ILE A 256 -30.95 5.86 -18.99
CA ILE A 256 -32.12 6.68 -18.65
C ILE A 256 -32.29 6.79 -17.12
N TRP A 257 -32.21 5.67 -16.40
CA TRP A 257 -32.31 5.64 -14.94
C TRP A 257 -31.24 6.52 -14.28
N MET A 258 -29.97 6.39 -14.75
CA MET A 258 -28.83 7.12 -14.19
C MET A 258 -29.02 8.65 -14.30
N PHE A 259 -29.52 9.13 -15.42
CA PHE A 259 -29.84 10.56 -15.61
C PHE A 259 -31.10 10.99 -14.84
N ALA A 260 -32.12 10.16 -14.80
CA ALA A 260 -33.38 10.47 -14.11
C ALA A 260 -33.23 10.47 -12.57
N ALA A 261 -32.40 9.57 -12.04
CA ALA A 261 -32.13 9.46 -10.60
C ALA A 261 -31.05 10.41 -10.09
N HIS A 262 -30.41 11.21 -10.96
CA HIS A 262 -29.25 12.07 -10.63
C HIS A 262 -28.15 11.33 -9.86
N ALA A 263 -27.98 10.04 -10.16
CA ALA A 263 -27.11 9.13 -9.44
C ALA A 263 -25.61 9.52 -9.48
N LEU A 264 -25.21 10.33 -10.47
CA LEU A 264 -23.83 10.79 -10.65
C LEU A 264 -23.82 12.27 -11.09
N SER A 265 -22.69 12.97 -10.84
CA SER A 265 -22.47 14.28 -11.45
C SER A 265 -22.55 14.22 -12.99
N VAL A 266 -23.01 15.29 -13.62
CA VAL A 266 -23.26 15.31 -15.07
C VAL A 266 -22.04 14.87 -15.90
N LYS A 267 -20.83 15.30 -15.53
CA LYS A 267 -19.58 14.89 -16.20
C LYS A 267 -19.35 13.38 -16.10
N ARG A 268 -19.52 12.81 -14.90
CA ARG A 268 -19.37 11.34 -14.68
C ARG A 268 -20.48 10.56 -15.36
N ALA A 269 -21.71 11.04 -15.31
CA ALA A 269 -22.85 10.42 -15.99
C ALA A 269 -22.66 10.35 -17.51
N LEU A 270 -22.16 11.42 -18.13
CA LEU A 270 -21.85 11.45 -19.57
C LEU A 270 -20.73 10.44 -19.92
N LEU A 271 -19.66 10.36 -19.11
CA LEU A 271 -18.58 9.41 -19.33
C LEU A 271 -19.08 7.98 -19.24
N VAL A 272 -19.82 7.65 -18.19
CA VAL A 272 -20.40 6.31 -17.98
C VAL A 272 -21.37 5.97 -19.12
N ALA A 273 -22.24 6.90 -19.51
CA ALA A 273 -23.15 6.71 -20.65
C ALA A 273 -22.40 6.45 -21.96
N ALA A 274 -21.33 7.19 -22.23
CA ALA A 274 -20.48 6.99 -23.41
C ALA A 274 -19.82 5.60 -23.40
N CYS A 275 -19.30 5.14 -22.25
CA CYS A 275 -18.71 3.80 -22.11
C CYS A 275 -19.75 2.69 -22.36
N PHE A 276 -20.94 2.80 -21.76
CA PHE A 276 -21.98 1.79 -21.97
C PHE A 276 -22.58 1.84 -23.40
N ALA A 277 -22.64 3.03 -24.00
CA ALA A 277 -23.10 3.18 -25.40
C ALA A 277 -22.20 2.46 -26.43
N LEU A 278 -20.94 2.15 -26.07
CA LEU A 278 -20.05 1.34 -26.91
C LEU A 278 -20.59 -0.07 -27.21
N ILE A 279 -21.64 -0.55 -26.54
CA ILE A 279 -22.29 -1.81 -26.85
C ILE A 279 -23.10 -1.74 -28.15
N TYR A 280 -23.67 -0.58 -28.50
CA TYR A 280 -24.52 -0.45 -29.69
C TYR A 280 -23.80 -0.75 -31.02
N PRO A 281 -22.57 -0.31 -31.26
CA PRO A 281 -21.83 -0.64 -32.46
C PRO A 281 -21.15 -2.02 -32.44
N ALA A 282 -21.45 -2.91 -31.45
CA ALA A 282 -20.85 -4.25 -31.38
C ALA A 282 -20.90 -5.05 -32.71
N PRO A 283 -22.02 -5.06 -33.52
CA PRO A 283 -22.01 -5.72 -34.83
C PRO A 283 -21.01 -5.10 -35.81
N LEU A 284 -20.74 -3.79 -35.71
CA LEU A 284 -19.72 -3.09 -36.52
C LEU A 284 -18.32 -3.56 -36.14
N TYR A 285 -18.04 -3.68 -34.83
CA TYR A 285 -16.72 -4.19 -34.37
C TYR A 285 -16.45 -5.59 -34.91
N VAL A 286 -17.46 -6.47 -34.92
CA VAL A 286 -17.34 -7.81 -35.49
C VAL A 286 -17.06 -7.75 -36.99
N LYS A 287 -17.74 -6.86 -37.72
CA LYS A 287 -17.49 -6.66 -39.18
C LYS A 287 -16.08 -6.12 -39.42
N CYS A 288 -15.63 -5.11 -38.66
CA CYS A 288 -14.28 -4.57 -38.74
C CYS A 288 -13.21 -5.60 -38.41
N ALA A 289 -13.41 -6.40 -37.36
CA ALA A 289 -12.50 -7.48 -36.98
C ALA A 289 -12.40 -8.54 -38.08
N ASN A 290 -13.52 -8.98 -38.64
CA ASN A 290 -13.54 -9.92 -39.77
C ASN A 290 -12.83 -9.32 -40.99
N TYR A 291 -13.09 -8.07 -41.33
CA TYR A 291 -12.43 -7.40 -42.47
C TYR A 291 -10.90 -7.35 -42.25
N LEU A 292 -10.45 -7.00 -41.04
CA LEU A 292 -9.04 -6.96 -40.64
C LEU A 292 -8.37 -8.35 -40.81
N ILE A 293 -9.06 -9.42 -40.35
CA ILE A 293 -8.56 -10.80 -40.45
C ILE A 293 -8.46 -11.23 -41.89
N ASP A 294 -9.46 -10.92 -42.73
CA ASP A 294 -9.56 -11.42 -44.08
C ASP A 294 -8.75 -10.58 -45.11
N HIS A 295 -8.29 -9.37 -44.76
CA HIS A 295 -7.53 -8.49 -45.67
C HIS A 295 -6.13 -8.10 -45.18
N THR A 296 -5.93 -7.94 -43.87
CA THR A 296 -4.67 -7.46 -43.34
C THR A 296 -3.89 -8.56 -42.62
N LEU A 297 -4.57 -9.38 -41.83
CA LEU A 297 -3.94 -10.39 -40.96
C LEU A 297 -3.88 -11.79 -41.61
N VAL A 298 -4.15 -11.89 -42.90
CA VAL A 298 -4.10 -13.17 -43.69
C VAL A 298 -2.78 -13.91 -43.48
N PRO A 299 -1.58 -13.26 -43.58
CA PRO A 299 -0.32 -13.99 -43.45
C PRO A 299 -0.19 -14.66 -42.06
N LEU A 300 -0.60 -13.96 -41.00
CA LEU A 300 -0.55 -14.49 -39.65
C LEU A 300 -1.64 -15.55 -39.38
N ARG A 301 -2.83 -15.41 -40.01
CA ARG A 301 -3.91 -16.40 -39.95
C ARG A 301 -3.49 -17.74 -40.58
N ASP A 302 -2.87 -17.68 -41.74
CA ASP A 302 -2.52 -18.86 -42.50
C ASP A 302 -1.23 -19.54 -41.99
N ASN A 303 -0.37 -18.80 -41.24
CA ASN A 303 0.87 -19.31 -40.65
C ASN A 303 0.71 -19.64 -39.18
N ALA A 304 0.32 -20.86 -38.85
CA ALA A 304 0.11 -21.26 -37.42
C ALA A 304 1.37 -21.13 -36.56
N LYS A 305 2.56 -21.43 -37.13
CA LYS A 305 3.83 -21.35 -36.39
C LYS A 305 4.16 -19.90 -36.04
N ALA A 306 4.05 -18.98 -37.00
CA ALA A 306 4.29 -17.56 -36.77
C ALA A 306 3.26 -16.96 -35.77
N ARG A 307 2.01 -17.36 -35.88
CA ARG A 307 0.93 -16.93 -34.99
C ARG A 307 1.20 -17.33 -33.53
N ILE A 308 1.57 -18.59 -33.29
CA ILE A 308 1.91 -19.10 -31.97
C ILE A 308 3.19 -18.43 -31.45
N ALA A 309 4.21 -18.31 -32.28
CA ALA A 309 5.48 -17.66 -31.93
C ALA A 309 5.25 -16.20 -31.51
N LEU A 310 4.51 -15.41 -32.31
CA LEU A 310 4.20 -14.02 -32.00
C LEU A 310 3.42 -13.89 -30.69
N PHE A 311 2.42 -14.76 -30.45
CA PHE A 311 1.68 -14.79 -29.19
C PHE A 311 2.59 -15.05 -28.01
N ILE A 312 3.37 -16.15 -28.04
CA ILE A 312 4.23 -16.58 -26.92
C ILE A 312 5.29 -15.51 -26.62
N THR A 313 5.98 -15.00 -27.65
CA THR A 313 7.05 -14.01 -27.44
C THR A 313 6.49 -12.69 -26.91
N SER A 314 5.33 -12.25 -27.37
CA SER A 314 4.66 -11.06 -26.83
C SER A 314 4.16 -11.26 -25.39
N ALA A 315 3.63 -12.43 -25.05
CA ALA A 315 3.18 -12.76 -23.69
C ALA A 315 4.34 -12.78 -22.70
N ILE A 316 5.47 -13.40 -23.09
CA ILE A 316 6.68 -13.42 -22.27
C ILE A 316 7.25 -12.01 -22.10
N ALA A 317 7.35 -11.22 -23.18
CA ALA A 317 7.88 -9.88 -23.11
C ALA A 317 7.02 -8.94 -22.24
N LEU A 318 5.67 -9.05 -22.29
CA LEU A 318 4.77 -8.33 -21.39
C LEU A 318 4.97 -8.75 -19.93
N THR A 319 5.11 -10.05 -19.68
CA THR A 319 5.41 -10.57 -18.34
C THR A 319 6.72 -10.00 -17.80
N LEU A 320 7.76 -9.98 -18.62
CA LEU A 320 9.05 -9.42 -18.24
C LEU A 320 8.99 -7.89 -18.03
N LEU A 321 8.27 -7.16 -18.89
CA LEU A 321 8.15 -5.71 -18.77
C LEU A 321 7.41 -5.31 -17.49
N ILE A 322 6.19 -5.84 -17.32
CA ILE A 322 5.29 -5.42 -16.23
C ILE A 322 5.66 -6.12 -14.92
N GLY A 323 6.09 -7.38 -14.97
CA GLY A 323 6.40 -8.18 -13.78
C GLY A 323 7.83 -8.10 -13.28
N LEU A 324 8.77 -7.73 -14.13
CA LEU A 324 10.20 -7.76 -13.78
C LEU A 324 10.86 -6.38 -13.91
N LEU A 325 10.82 -5.76 -15.11
CA LEU A 325 11.58 -4.53 -15.36
C LEU A 325 11.00 -3.33 -14.60
N ILE A 326 9.70 -3.06 -14.72
CA ILE A 326 9.09 -1.90 -14.05
C ILE A 326 9.22 -2.02 -12.51
N PRO A 327 8.89 -3.16 -11.86
CA PRO A 327 9.12 -3.32 -10.42
C PRO A 327 10.59 -3.21 -10.02
N SER A 328 11.51 -3.79 -10.79
CA SER A 328 12.94 -3.71 -10.46
C SER A 328 13.50 -2.31 -10.63
N LEU A 329 13.01 -1.50 -11.58
CA LEU A 329 13.37 -0.09 -11.70
C LEU A 329 12.88 0.72 -10.50
N LEU A 330 11.63 0.48 -10.07
CA LEU A 330 11.06 1.15 -8.90
C LEU A 330 11.88 0.85 -7.64
N ILE A 331 12.15 -0.42 -7.35
CA ILE A 331 12.88 -0.80 -6.14
C ILE A 331 14.36 -0.41 -6.22
N ALA A 332 14.99 -0.48 -7.41
CA ALA A 332 16.38 -0.08 -7.59
C ALA A 332 16.61 1.44 -7.49
N SER A 333 15.57 2.27 -7.50
CA SER A 333 15.69 3.71 -7.25
C SER A 333 15.92 4.01 -5.76
N SER A 334 15.36 3.23 -4.84
CA SER A 334 15.50 3.40 -3.39
C SER A 334 15.45 2.03 -2.69
N PRO A 335 16.47 1.17 -2.84
CA PRO A 335 16.41 -0.21 -2.35
C PRO A 335 16.25 -0.32 -0.82
N GLU A 336 16.80 0.65 -0.08
CA GLU A 336 16.77 0.68 1.39
C GLU A 336 15.32 0.86 1.89
N GLU A 337 14.50 1.67 1.22
CA GLU A 337 13.09 1.91 1.57
C GLU A 337 12.20 0.66 1.43
N PHE A 338 12.60 -0.27 0.56
CA PHE A 338 11.89 -1.54 0.39
C PHE A 338 12.49 -2.68 1.23
N SER A 339 13.55 -2.40 2.00
CA SER A 339 14.20 -3.37 2.86
C SER A 339 13.59 -3.35 4.27
N GLY A 340 13.45 -4.52 4.88
CA GLY A 340 12.93 -4.63 6.26
C GLY A 340 11.41 -4.49 6.41
N ILE A 341 10.66 -4.42 5.34
CA ILE A 341 9.20 -4.30 5.40
C ILE A 341 8.58 -5.61 5.90
N ASP A 342 7.86 -5.53 7.02
CA ASP A 342 7.08 -6.63 7.61
C ASP A 342 7.85 -7.98 7.70
N GLY A 343 9.11 -7.96 8.17
CA GLY A 343 9.91 -9.17 8.35
C GLY A 343 10.45 -9.81 7.05
N TYR A 344 10.22 -9.20 5.91
CA TYR A 344 10.74 -9.70 4.61
C TYR A 344 12.10 -9.11 4.24
N GLY A 345 12.97 -8.83 5.09
CA GLY A 345 14.31 -8.28 4.86
C GLY A 345 14.73 -7.99 3.41
N ASN A 346 14.56 -8.94 2.49
CA ASN A 346 15.04 -8.81 1.11
C ASN A 346 13.95 -8.30 0.14
N PRO A 347 14.12 -7.09 -0.45
CA PRO A 347 13.13 -6.48 -1.34
C PRO A 347 12.90 -7.24 -2.65
N MET A 348 13.77 -8.19 -3.03
CA MET A 348 13.57 -9.04 -4.20
C MET A 348 12.27 -9.85 -4.16
N ILE A 349 11.66 -10.03 -2.98
CA ILE A 349 10.38 -10.73 -2.83
C ILE A 349 9.26 -10.00 -3.58
N PHE A 350 9.27 -8.68 -3.59
CA PHE A 350 8.28 -7.87 -4.28
C PHE A 350 8.37 -8.03 -5.80
N VAL A 351 9.60 -8.04 -6.35
CA VAL A 351 9.83 -8.29 -7.79
C VAL A 351 9.37 -9.70 -8.17
N THR A 352 9.78 -10.70 -7.39
CA THR A 352 9.42 -12.11 -7.66
C THR A 352 7.92 -12.33 -7.61
N ASN A 353 7.24 -11.72 -6.64
CA ASN A 353 5.79 -11.82 -6.50
C ASN A 353 5.08 -11.20 -7.71
N THR A 354 5.46 -9.99 -8.13
CA THR A 354 4.86 -9.31 -9.28
C THR A 354 5.13 -10.06 -10.58
N PHE A 355 6.31 -10.66 -10.73
CA PHE A 355 6.64 -11.53 -11.86
C PHE A 355 5.71 -12.75 -11.94
N MET A 356 5.48 -13.44 -10.82
CA MET A 356 4.57 -14.60 -10.78
C MET A 356 3.13 -14.20 -11.12
N GLN A 357 2.66 -13.07 -10.60
CA GLN A 357 1.31 -12.58 -10.87
C GLN A 357 1.12 -12.22 -12.37
N THR A 358 2.07 -11.52 -12.97
CA THR A 358 2.02 -11.14 -14.39
C THR A 358 2.19 -12.35 -15.31
N ALA A 359 3.00 -13.35 -14.92
CA ALA A 359 3.06 -14.63 -15.61
C ALA A 359 1.70 -15.35 -15.58
N GLY A 360 0.99 -15.25 -14.45
CA GLY A 360 -0.39 -15.71 -14.34
C GLY A 360 -1.31 -15.06 -15.37
N PHE A 361 -1.29 -13.74 -15.48
CA PHE A 361 -2.12 -13.01 -16.46
C PHE A 361 -1.76 -13.34 -17.91
N PHE A 362 -0.48 -13.13 -18.30
CA PHE A 362 -0.09 -13.12 -19.71
C PHE A 362 0.37 -14.48 -20.23
N VAL A 363 0.93 -15.36 -19.38
CA VAL A 363 1.36 -16.68 -19.81
C VAL A 363 0.30 -17.72 -19.49
N VAL A 364 -0.19 -17.83 -18.26
CA VAL A 364 -1.11 -18.90 -17.89
C VAL A 364 -2.51 -18.66 -18.48
N TRP A 365 -3.20 -17.58 -18.07
CA TRP A 365 -4.59 -17.34 -18.47
C TRP A 365 -4.71 -16.94 -19.93
N ALA A 366 -3.82 -16.08 -20.44
CA ALA A 366 -3.85 -15.71 -21.86
C ALA A 366 -3.57 -16.91 -22.78
N SER A 367 -2.64 -17.82 -22.41
CA SER A 367 -2.41 -19.05 -23.18
C SER A 367 -3.60 -19.99 -23.13
N LEU A 368 -4.22 -20.17 -21.97
CA LEU A 368 -5.44 -20.96 -21.86
C LEU A 368 -6.51 -20.43 -22.82
N ILE A 369 -6.77 -19.14 -22.80
CA ILE A 369 -7.75 -18.49 -23.68
C ILE A 369 -7.31 -18.65 -25.15
N PHE A 370 -6.05 -18.37 -25.48
CA PHE A 370 -5.53 -18.45 -26.85
C PHE A 370 -5.73 -19.84 -27.46
N PHE A 371 -5.36 -20.91 -26.76
CA PHE A 371 -5.48 -22.28 -27.28
C PHE A 371 -6.89 -22.84 -27.27
N LEU A 372 -7.83 -22.21 -26.53
CA LEU A 372 -9.26 -22.58 -26.60
C LEU A 372 -9.97 -22.07 -27.85
N TYR A 373 -9.45 -21.03 -28.50
CA TYR A 373 -10.05 -20.43 -29.67
C TYR A 373 -9.49 -20.98 -30.98
N LYS A 374 -10.28 -20.84 -32.05
CA LYS A 374 -9.88 -21.16 -33.44
C LYS A 374 -8.94 -20.08 -34.00
N GLU A 375 -8.29 -20.40 -35.11
CA GLU A 375 -7.30 -19.62 -35.82
C GLU A 375 -7.65 -18.12 -35.99
N ARG A 376 -8.90 -17.78 -36.27
CA ARG A 376 -9.36 -16.39 -36.45
C ARG A 376 -9.16 -15.56 -35.16
N MET A 377 -9.65 -16.10 -34.04
CA MET A 377 -9.49 -15.43 -32.74
C MET A 377 -8.06 -15.48 -32.26
N GLN A 378 -7.35 -16.59 -32.44
CA GLN A 378 -5.90 -16.66 -32.15
C GLN A 378 -5.12 -15.57 -32.90
N THR A 379 -5.45 -15.29 -34.16
CA THR A 379 -4.80 -14.24 -34.94
C THR A 379 -5.05 -12.85 -34.35
N LEU A 380 -6.27 -12.56 -33.94
CA LEU A 380 -6.60 -11.29 -33.26
C LEU A 380 -5.87 -11.16 -31.92
N ILE A 381 -5.87 -12.21 -31.10
CA ILE A 381 -5.22 -12.20 -29.77
C ILE A 381 -3.70 -12.00 -29.92
N ALA A 382 -3.05 -12.72 -30.87
CA ALA A 382 -1.61 -12.57 -31.09
C ALA A 382 -1.24 -11.15 -31.57
N SER A 383 -2.01 -10.60 -32.53
CA SER A 383 -1.80 -9.23 -33.03
C SER A 383 -2.05 -8.18 -31.91
N ALA A 384 -3.13 -8.33 -31.15
CA ALA A 384 -3.48 -7.42 -30.07
C ALA A 384 -2.43 -7.43 -28.96
N LEU A 385 -1.92 -8.61 -28.59
CA LEU A 385 -0.90 -8.74 -27.55
C LEU A 385 0.44 -8.13 -27.98
N CYS A 386 0.82 -8.27 -29.26
CA CYS A 386 1.98 -7.60 -29.82
C CYS A 386 1.84 -6.07 -29.81
N ILE A 387 0.69 -5.55 -30.23
CA ILE A 387 0.40 -4.10 -30.18
C ILE A 387 0.39 -3.59 -28.73
N LEU A 388 -0.21 -4.35 -27.82
CA LEU A 388 -0.22 -4.02 -26.38
C LEU A 388 1.20 -3.92 -25.83
N LEU A 389 2.07 -4.89 -26.13
CA LEU A 389 3.47 -4.85 -25.70
C LEU A 389 4.18 -3.59 -26.21
N CYS A 390 4.07 -3.31 -27.51
CA CYS A 390 4.69 -2.15 -28.13
C CYS A 390 4.18 -0.83 -27.51
N ALA A 391 2.87 -0.73 -27.27
CA ALA A 391 2.25 0.41 -26.60
C ALA A 391 2.72 0.53 -25.13
N SER A 392 2.83 -0.59 -24.42
CA SER A 392 3.30 -0.61 -23.02
C SER A 392 4.75 -0.17 -22.90
N LEU A 393 5.63 -0.58 -23.81
CA LEU A 393 7.02 -0.09 -23.88
C LEU A 393 7.07 1.41 -24.13
N LEU A 394 6.29 1.90 -25.09
CA LEU A 394 6.19 3.32 -25.42
C LEU A 394 5.75 4.14 -24.19
N ASN A 395 4.69 3.69 -23.51
CA ASN A 395 4.15 4.37 -22.36
C ASN A 395 5.11 4.35 -21.15
N ALA A 396 5.77 3.23 -20.91
CA ALA A 396 6.69 3.08 -19.78
C ALA A 396 7.95 3.96 -19.91
N PHE A 397 8.46 4.19 -21.15
CA PHE A 397 9.74 4.83 -21.37
C PHE A 397 9.70 6.18 -22.10
N ALA A 398 8.78 6.37 -23.05
CA ALA A 398 8.67 7.63 -23.80
C ALA A 398 7.62 8.59 -23.21
N PHE A 399 6.57 8.09 -22.59
CA PHE A 399 5.53 8.89 -21.95
C PHE A 399 5.49 8.66 -20.44
N GLN A 400 6.63 8.91 -19.78
CA GLN A 400 6.74 8.61 -18.35
C GLN A 400 5.78 9.44 -17.49
N GLY A 401 5.63 10.72 -17.77
CA GLY A 401 4.94 11.69 -16.93
C GLY A 401 5.73 11.98 -15.63
N ASP A 402 5.53 13.15 -15.09
CA ASP A 402 6.00 13.54 -13.77
C ASP A 402 4.79 13.62 -12.85
N TYR A 403 4.77 12.81 -11.79
CA TYR A 403 3.66 12.69 -10.85
C TYR A 403 4.11 12.96 -9.41
N GLY A 404 5.34 13.43 -9.20
CA GLY A 404 5.91 13.63 -7.88
C GLY A 404 6.41 12.32 -7.23
N THR A 405 6.60 12.37 -5.92
CA THR A 405 7.09 11.26 -5.11
C THR A 405 6.02 10.28 -4.70
N LEU A 406 6.47 9.06 -4.41
CA LEU A 406 5.64 7.96 -3.91
C LEU A 406 5.92 7.73 -2.43
N ASN A 407 4.87 7.54 -1.64
CA ASN A 407 5.01 7.03 -0.28
C ASN A 407 5.20 5.50 -0.26
N LYS A 408 5.37 4.90 0.92
CA LYS A 408 5.57 3.44 1.13
C LYS A 408 4.49 2.56 0.47
N LEU A 409 3.27 3.05 0.29
CA LEU A 409 2.17 2.33 -0.39
C LEU A 409 2.02 2.67 -1.87
N LEU A 410 2.99 3.37 -2.45
CA LEU A 410 3.01 3.84 -3.85
C LEU A 410 1.88 4.83 -4.17
N LYS A 411 1.48 5.64 -3.19
CA LYS A 411 0.63 6.81 -3.40
C LYS A 411 1.51 8.03 -3.63
N PHE A 412 1.14 8.86 -4.58
CA PHE A 412 1.80 10.14 -4.79
C PHE A 412 1.52 11.05 -3.60
N THR A 413 2.57 11.61 -3.00
CA THR A 413 2.50 12.47 -1.80
C THR A 413 1.96 13.84 -2.13
N GLU A 414 2.26 14.36 -3.32
CA GLU A 414 1.66 15.58 -3.81
C GLU A 414 0.29 15.28 -4.40
N SER A 415 -0.71 16.11 -4.11
CA SER A 415 -2.06 16.03 -4.69
C SER A 415 -2.07 16.40 -6.17
N THR A 416 -1.07 15.99 -6.91
CA THR A 416 -0.96 16.20 -8.34
C THR A 416 -2.05 15.40 -9.03
N ASN A 417 -2.88 16.08 -9.78
CA ASN A 417 -3.79 15.43 -10.69
C ASN A 417 -2.97 14.53 -11.61
N VAL A 418 -3.15 13.22 -11.49
CA VAL A 418 -2.59 12.23 -12.42
C VAL A 418 -3.14 12.46 -13.83
N ASP A 419 -4.01 13.44 -13.99
CA ASP A 419 -4.60 13.87 -15.24
C ASP A 419 -3.55 14.57 -16.11
N SER A 420 -3.38 14.06 -17.32
CA SER A 420 -2.51 14.67 -18.31
C SER A 420 -3.21 15.80 -19.05
N ALA A 421 -2.49 16.85 -19.41
CA ALA A 421 -2.98 17.88 -20.32
C ALA A 421 -3.45 17.27 -21.67
N VAL A 422 -4.39 17.93 -22.33
CA VAL A 422 -5.01 17.41 -23.56
C VAL A 422 -3.98 17.12 -24.68
N ALA A 423 -2.99 17.98 -24.85
CA ALA A 423 -2.01 17.83 -25.93
C ALA A 423 -1.11 16.56 -25.78
N PRO A 424 -0.49 16.26 -24.62
CA PRO A 424 0.21 15.00 -24.40
C PRO A 424 -0.68 13.78 -24.57
N LEU A 425 -1.94 13.85 -24.11
CA LEU A 425 -2.91 12.76 -24.22
C LEU A 425 -3.23 12.43 -25.69
N VAL A 426 -3.53 13.44 -26.50
CA VAL A 426 -3.78 13.26 -27.95
C VAL A 426 -2.52 12.76 -28.64
N GLY A 427 -1.35 13.32 -28.32
CA GLY A 427 -0.06 12.86 -28.84
C GLY A 427 0.22 11.39 -28.52
N ASN A 428 0.00 10.97 -27.28
CA ASN A 428 0.17 9.59 -26.86
C ASN A 428 -0.74 8.63 -27.64
N LEU A 429 -2.03 8.95 -27.74
CA LEU A 429 -2.99 8.12 -28.49
C LEU A 429 -2.66 8.06 -29.99
N ALA A 430 -2.24 9.18 -30.59
CA ALA A 430 -1.82 9.23 -31.98
C ALA A 430 -0.60 8.33 -32.26
N VAL A 431 0.43 8.39 -31.41
CA VAL A 431 1.63 7.55 -31.55
C VAL A 431 1.29 6.07 -31.34
N ILE A 432 0.45 5.72 -30.38
CA ILE A 432 -0.05 4.35 -30.21
C ILE A 432 -0.81 3.87 -31.46
N GLY A 433 -1.64 4.73 -32.03
CA GLY A 433 -2.35 4.44 -33.29
C GLY A 433 -1.41 4.19 -34.46
N LEU A 434 -0.40 5.04 -34.63
CA LEU A 434 0.64 4.86 -35.68
C LEU A 434 1.43 3.56 -35.46
N LEU A 435 1.78 3.24 -34.25
CA LEU A 435 2.47 2.00 -33.88
C LEU A 435 1.60 0.76 -34.20
N ALA A 436 0.32 0.80 -33.87
CA ALA A 436 -0.61 -0.28 -34.23
C ALA A 436 -0.70 -0.46 -35.73
N LEU A 437 -0.78 0.64 -36.48
CA LEU A 437 -0.76 0.59 -37.97
C LEU A 437 0.56 0.02 -38.50
N ALA A 438 1.70 0.37 -37.89
CA ALA A 438 3.00 -0.18 -38.27
C ALA A 438 3.07 -1.71 -38.07
N VAL A 439 2.61 -2.21 -36.92
CA VAL A 439 2.55 -3.66 -36.65
C VAL A 439 1.66 -4.37 -37.66
N LEU A 440 0.47 -3.80 -37.94
CA LEU A 440 -0.45 -4.35 -38.94
C LEU A 440 0.16 -4.33 -40.34
N ALA A 441 0.88 -3.27 -40.72
CA ALA A 441 1.58 -3.17 -41.99
C ALA A 441 2.68 -4.23 -42.15
N VAL A 442 3.47 -4.47 -41.10
CA VAL A 442 4.51 -5.51 -41.08
C VAL A 442 3.91 -6.90 -41.28
N ILE A 443 2.76 -7.19 -40.64
CA ILE A 443 2.03 -8.45 -40.82
C ILE A 443 1.51 -8.55 -42.26
N LYS A 444 0.90 -7.49 -42.79
CA LYS A 444 0.38 -7.45 -44.19
C LYS A 444 1.48 -7.68 -45.23
N LEU A 445 2.69 -7.18 -44.97
CA LEU A 445 3.88 -7.37 -45.83
C LEU A 445 4.50 -8.77 -45.70
N ARG A 446 3.87 -9.72 -45.00
CA ARG A 446 4.35 -11.08 -44.74
C ARG A 446 5.69 -11.13 -43.99
N ARG A 447 5.90 -10.21 -43.07
CA ARG A 447 7.10 -10.13 -42.18
C ARG A 447 6.77 -10.45 -40.74
N GLU A 448 5.73 -11.24 -40.49
CA GLU A 448 5.26 -11.61 -39.12
C GLU A 448 6.31 -12.33 -38.30
N THR A 449 7.23 -13.07 -38.93
CA THR A 449 8.37 -13.70 -38.19
C THR A 449 9.39 -12.71 -37.69
N TRP A 450 9.54 -11.55 -38.35
CA TRP A 450 10.42 -10.48 -37.89
C TRP A 450 9.88 -9.82 -36.62
N LEU A 451 8.55 -9.70 -36.50
CA LEU A 451 7.94 -9.22 -35.23
C LEU A 451 8.23 -10.17 -34.08
N ALA A 452 8.07 -11.48 -34.28
CA ALA A 452 8.38 -12.47 -33.27
C ALA A 452 9.86 -12.42 -32.85
N ALA A 453 10.78 -12.28 -33.82
CA ALA A 453 12.21 -12.12 -33.57
C ALA A 453 12.49 -10.81 -32.78
N ALA A 454 11.85 -9.70 -33.19
CA ALA A 454 11.98 -8.43 -32.45
C ALA A 454 11.50 -8.55 -31.00
N MET A 455 10.39 -9.28 -30.77
CA MET A 455 9.89 -9.50 -29.38
C MET A 455 10.86 -10.35 -28.55
N VAL A 456 11.60 -11.28 -29.17
CA VAL A 456 12.67 -12.04 -28.48
C VAL A 456 13.80 -11.09 -28.09
N ILE A 457 14.26 -10.22 -29.00
CA ILE A 457 15.30 -9.22 -28.70
C ILE A 457 14.86 -8.31 -27.57
N VAL A 458 13.63 -7.80 -27.64
CA VAL A 458 13.03 -6.99 -26.56
C VAL A 458 13.03 -7.76 -25.23
N SER A 459 12.65 -9.02 -25.23
CA SER A 459 12.64 -9.86 -24.02
C SER A 459 14.03 -10.00 -23.41
N VAL A 460 15.06 -10.23 -24.24
CA VAL A 460 16.45 -10.34 -23.80
C VAL A 460 16.94 -8.98 -23.24
N SER A 461 16.61 -7.87 -23.90
CA SER A 461 16.96 -6.53 -23.44
C SER A 461 16.32 -6.20 -22.08
N ILE A 462 15.02 -6.49 -21.92
CA ILE A 462 14.29 -6.32 -20.68
C ILE A 462 14.93 -7.14 -19.56
N PHE A 463 15.23 -8.40 -19.82
CA PHE A 463 15.86 -9.29 -18.83
C PHE A 463 17.26 -8.79 -18.43
N SER A 464 18.07 -8.34 -19.39
CA SER A 464 19.41 -7.81 -19.14
C SER A 464 19.36 -6.53 -18.26
N LEU A 465 18.45 -5.60 -18.56
CA LEU A 465 18.24 -4.41 -17.75
C LEU A 465 17.76 -4.77 -16.33
N SER A 466 16.87 -5.73 -16.22
CA SER A 466 16.39 -6.20 -14.90
C SER A 466 17.52 -6.84 -14.09
N ALA A 467 18.44 -7.59 -14.74
CA ALA A 467 19.61 -8.18 -14.06
C ALA A 467 20.55 -7.11 -13.48
N ILE A 468 20.72 -5.98 -14.18
CA ILE A 468 21.47 -4.83 -13.65
C ILE A 468 20.77 -4.25 -12.41
N ASN A 469 19.45 -4.09 -12.46
CA ASN A 469 18.66 -3.60 -11.32
C ASN A 469 18.76 -4.55 -10.13
N PHE A 470 18.78 -5.87 -10.34
CA PHE A 470 18.97 -6.85 -9.27
C PHE A 470 20.31 -6.65 -8.54
N GLY A 471 21.37 -6.32 -9.27
CA GLY A 471 22.66 -5.96 -8.66
C GLY A 471 22.56 -4.73 -7.75
N LYS A 472 21.84 -3.69 -8.20
CA LYS A 472 21.60 -2.48 -7.39
C LYS A 472 20.74 -2.77 -6.16
N ILE A 473 19.65 -3.52 -6.33
CA ILE A 473 18.76 -3.91 -5.23
C ILE A 473 19.52 -4.73 -4.18
N HIS A 474 20.35 -5.67 -4.63
CA HIS A 474 21.16 -6.48 -3.72
C HIS A 474 22.20 -5.63 -2.98
N GLY A 475 22.88 -4.72 -3.69
CA GLY A 475 23.84 -3.79 -3.07
C GLY A 475 23.20 -2.90 -2.01
N GLY A 476 22.06 -2.28 -2.32
CA GLY A 476 21.30 -1.47 -1.35
C GLY A 476 20.79 -2.27 -0.15
N TYR A 477 20.32 -3.50 -0.39
CA TYR A 477 19.92 -4.40 0.70
C TYR A 477 21.12 -4.78 1.61
N MET A 478 22.29 -5.03 1.04
CA MET A 478 23.49 -5.31 1.83
C MET A 478 23.93 -4.09 2.65
N SER A 479 23.87 -2.89 2.06
CA SER A 479 24.13 -1.64 2.78
C SER A 479 23.16 -1.45 3.95
N TYR A 480 21.85 -1.68 3.72
CA TYR A 480 20.83 -1.65 4.77
C TYR A 480 21.13 -2.66 5.90
N GLN A 481 21.51 -3.89 5.55
CA GLN A 481 21.89 -4.91 6.54
C GLN A 481 23.18 -4.53 7.31
N GLU A 482 24.15 -3.96 6.65
CA GLU A 482 25.40 -3.49 7.28
C GLU A 482 25.11 -2.37 8.29
N LYS A 483 24.29 -1.39 7.94
CA LYS A 483 23.84 -0.32 8.85
C LYS A 483 23.11 -0.90 10.07
N ARG A 484 22.35 -1.99 9.91
CA ARG A 484 21.60 -2.66 10.99
C ARG A 484 22.34 -3.80 11.69
N SER A 485 23.48 -4.23 11.23
CA SER A 485 24.21 -5.40 11.79
C SER A 485 24.73 -5.21 13.22
N GLY A 486 24.72 -3.96 13.73
CA GLY A 486 24.98 -3.66 15.15
C GLY A 486 23.76 -3.65 16.06
N GLN A 487 22.55 -3.88 15.51
CA GLN A 487 21.30 -3.88 16.30
C GLN A 487 21.02 -5.29 16.83
N THR A 488 21.08 -5.43 18.13
CA THR A 488 20.55 -6.61 18.81
C THR A 488 19.04 -6.48 18.94
N SER A 489 18.30 -7.51 18.54
CA SER A 489 16.86 -7.66 18.83
C SER A 489 16.57 -7.93 20.32
N GLU A 490 17.57 -7.87 21.17
CA GLU A 490 17.48 -7.99 22.63
C GLU A 490 17.49 -6.59 23.26
N LEU A 491 16.69 -6.41 24.31
CA LEU A 491 16.62 -5.15 25.08
C LEU A 491 17.94 -4.90 25.80
N THR A 492 18.93 -4.34 25.07
CA THR A 492 20.23 -3.98 25.63
C THR A 492 20.20 -2.60 26.23
N LYS A 493 20.91 -2.42 27.34
CA LYS A 493 21.09 -1.12 27.99
C LYS A 493 21.88 -0.18 27.06
N MET A 494 21.34 1.00 26.79
CA MET A 494 21.98 2.01 25.95
C MET A 494 22.00 3.39 26.58
N PHE A 495 21.07 3.68 27.50
CA PHE A 495 21.02 4.96 28.22
C PHE A 495 21.64 4.81 29.60
N HIS A 496 22.90 5.24 29.75
CA HIS A 496 23.71 5.09 30.94
C HIS A 496 23.72 6.42 31.74
N PHE A 497 22.88 6.53 32.77
CA PHE A 497 22.83 7.72 33.60
C PHE A 497 23.86 7.66 34.73
N SER A 498 24.41 8.82 35.08
CA SER A 498 25.28 8.98 36.26
C SER A 498 24.45 9.28 37.49
N LYS A 499 24.64 8.53 38.60
CA LYS A 499 23.98 8.82 39.90
C LYS A 499 24.64 9.98 40.66
N THR A 500 25.90 10.28 40.41
CA THR A 500 26.69 11.22 41.17
C THR A 500 27.10 12.47 40.41
N GLY A 501 27.20 12.36 39.09
CA GLY A 501 27.54 13.46 38.21
C GLY A 501 26.28 14.10 37.61
N LYS A 502 26.48 14.93 36.59
CA LYS A 502 25.41 15.62 35.87
C LYS A 502 24.99 14.83 34.62
N ASN A 503 23.71 14.73 34.44
CA ASN A 503 23.14 14.19 33.20
C ASN A 503 22.48 15.32 32.40
N VAL A 504 22.65 15.28 31.10
CA VAL A 504 21.99 16.21 30.16
C VAL A 504 21.21 15.37 29.14
N LEU A 505 19.90 15.55 29.10
CA LEU A 505 18.97 14.75 28.29
C LEU A 505 18.26 15.64 27.28
N LEU A 506 18.45 15.37 26.01
CA LEU A 506 17.66 15.92 24.94
C LEU A 506 16.66 14.86 24.47
N ILE A 507 15.38 15.17 24.54
CA ILE A 507 14.29 14.37 23.97
C ILE A 507 13.75 15.14 22.76
N TYR A 508 14.03 14.64 21.57
CA TYR A 508 13.48 15.16 20.35
C TYR A 508 12.27 14.31 19.94
N LEU A 509 11.10 14.94 19.83
CA LEU A 509 9.86 14.32 19.39
C LEU A 509 9.39 14.99 18.10
N ASP A 510 9.54 14.29 16.99
CA ASP A 510 9.19 14.79 15.66
C ASP A 510 7.72 15.24 15.61
N ARG A 511 7.48 16.47 15.16
CA ARG A 511 6.14 17.06 14.97
C ARG A 511 5.30 17.18 16.26
N ALA A 512 5.88 17.12 17.45
CA ALA A 512 5.14 17.26 18.70
C ALA A 512 4.59 18.68 18.88
N GLN A 513 3.32 18.79 19.31
CA GLN A 513 2.59 20.06 19.35
C GLN A 513 2.39 20.56 20.79
N SER A 514 2.77 21.80 21.03
CA SER A 514 2.65 22.45 22.35
C SER A 514 1.20 22.53 22.85
N ARG A 515 0.23 22.70 21.97
CA ARG A 515 -1.21 22.84 22.29
C ARG A 515 -1.83 21.66 23.02
N TYR A 516 -1.22 20.49 22.96
CA TYR A 516 -1.76 19.27 23.56
C TYR A 516 -1.33 19.03 25.01
N ILE A 517 -0.31 19.75 25.52
CA ILE A 517 0.23 19.51 26.86
C ILE A 517 -0.83 19.76 27.95
N GLU A 518 -1.42 20.95 28.00
CA GLU A 518 -2.37 21.31 29.07
C GLU A 518 -3.60 20.38 29.04
N PRO A 519 -4.30 20.16 27.92
CA PRO A 519 -5.45 19.26 27.87
C PRO A 519 -5.11 17.82 28.25
N LEU A 520 -3.90 17.34 27.91
CA LEU A 520 -3.44 16.01 28.27
C LEU A 520 -3.15 15.91 29.80
N PHE A 521 -2.54 16.92 30.35
CA PHE A 521 -2.22 16.93 31.78
C PHE A 521 -3.48 17.07 32.64
N GLU A 522 -4.50 17.82 32.19
CA GLU A 522 -5.82 17.85 32.82
C GLU A 522 -6.51 16.49 32.76
N GLU A 523 -6.44 15.78 31.62
CA GLU A 523 -7.00 14.46 31.48
C GLU A 523 -6.22 13.39 32.25
N CYS A 524 -4.90 13.51 32.36
CA CYS A 524 -3.99 12.58 32.99
C CYS A 524 -3.17 13.26 34.11
N PRO A 525 -3.77 13.57 35.30
CA PRO A 525 -3.12 14.39 36.33
C PRO A 525 -1.81 13.83 36.90
N VAL A 526 -1.52 12.53 36.76
CA VAL A 526 -0.23 11.92 37.15
C VAL A 526 0.95 12.56 36.41
N LEU A 527 0.72 13.14 35.25
CA LEU A 527 1.76 13.83 34.47
C LEU A 527 2.29 15.08 35.20
N TYR A 528 1.48 15.79 35.99
CA TYR A 528 1.97 16.91 36.79
C TYR A 528 3.08 16.49 37.77
N GLU A 529 2.98 15.30 38.34
CA GLU A 529 4.01 14.75 39.22
C GLU A 529 5.21 14.26 38.41
N GLN A 530 4.96 13.55 37.32
CA GLN A 530 6.02 12.99 36.47
C GLN A 530 6.89 14.08 35.85
N PHE A 531 6.31 15.20 35.45
CA PHE A 531 6.97 16.36 34.85
C PHE A 531 7.19 17.52 35.84
N SER A 532 7.37 17.22 37.16
CA SER A 532 7.69 18.28 38.10
C SER A 532 9.01 18.99 37.76
N GLY A 533 9.09 20.30 37.97
CA GLY A 533 10.22 21.13 37.63
C GLY A 533 10.31 21.58 36.17
N PHE A 534 9.40 21.14 35.30
CA PHE A 534 9.39 21.60 33.91
C PHE A 534 8.73 22.97 33.73
N THR A 535 9.27 23.73 32.76
CA THR A 535 8.64 24.92 32.17
C THR A 535 8.24 24.61 30.72
N LEU A 536 6.97 24.81 30.39
CA LEU A 536 6.46 24.77 29.03
C LEU A 536 6.57 26.16 28.41
N TYR A 537 7.31 26.32 27.34
CA TYR A 537 7.38 27.53 26.54
C TYR A 537 6.29 27.51 25.45
N LYS A 538 5.15 28.13 25.72
CA LYS A 538 4.01 28.14 24.80
C LYS A 538 4.24 29.00 23.56
N ASN A 539 4.99 30.08 23.67
CA ASN A 539 5.30 31.00 22.58
C ASN A 539 6.59 30.57 21.86
N ALA A 540 6.63 29.29 21.42
CA ALA A 540 7.77 28.69 20.74
C ALA A 540 7.55 28.61 19.22
N LEU A 541 8.61 28.86 18.43
CA LEU A 541 8.58 28.95 16.98
C LEU A 541 9.60 27.97 16.36
N SER A 542 9.24 27.31 15.27
CA SER A 542 10.17 26.59 14.39
C SER A 542 10.42 27.35 13.09
N PHE A 543 11.50 27.00 12.39
CA PHE A 543 11.94 27.71 11.18
C PHE A 543 11.31 27.19 9.87
N ASN A 544 10.62 26.06 9.94
CA ASN A 544 9.83 25.48 8.86
C ASN A 544 8.80 24.50 9.46
N SER A 545 7.85 24.06 8.66
CA SER A 545 6.84 23.05 9.01
C SER A 545 7.25 21.62 8.60
N HIS A 546 8.51 21.39 8.26
CA HIS A 546 9.05 20.10 7.83
C HIS A 546 10.41 19.82 8.42
N THR A 547 10.68 18.57 8.74
CA THR A 547 11.86 18.09 9.47
C THR A 547 13.18 18.44 8.79
N LEU A 548 13.27 18.39 7.46
CA LEU A 548 14.52 18.68 6.73
C LEU A 548 15.12 20.06 7.07
N ILE A 549 14.27 21.06 7.26
CA ILE A 549 14.69 22.44 7.61
C ILE A 549 14.50 22.71 9.09
N GLY A 550 13.48 22.14 9.72
CA GLY A 550 13.11 22.38 11.12
C GLY A 550 14.03 21.70 12.14
N SER A 551 14.63 20.53 11.80
CA SER A 551 15.41 19.75 12.75
C SER A 551 16.83 20.27 13.01
N PRO A 552 17.66 20.78 12.04
CA PRO A 552 19.03 21.19 12.31
C PRO A 552 19.15 22.23 13.45
N PRO A 553 18.26 23.24 13.59
CA PRO A 553 18.28 24.17 14.69
C PRO A 553 18.11 23.54 16.07
N CYS A 554 17.36 22.45 16.21
CA CYS A 554 17.15 21.75 17.49
C CYS A 554 18.45 21.18 18.07
N PHE A 555 19.39 20.82 17.22
CA PHE A 555 20.66 20.19 17.61
C PHE A 555 21.83 21.15 17.53
N GLY A 556 21.83 22.07 16.57
CA GLY A 556 22.92 22.97 16.26
C GLY A 556 22.72 24.43 16.69
N GLY A 557 21.49 24.79 17.08
CA GLY A 557 21.17 26.15 17.47
C GLY A 557 21.07 27.13 16.29
N TYR A 558 21.20 28.40 16.56
CA TYR A 558 20.95 29.47 15.61
C TYR A 558 21.86 29.47 14.38
N GLU A 559 23.07 28.93 14.46
CA GLU A 559 23.98 28.81 13.28
C GLU A 559 23.45 27.84 12.20
N TYR A 560 22.44 27.03 12.53
CA TYR A 560 21.84 26.03 11.62
C TYR A 560 20.39 26.35 11.26
N THR A 561 19.98 27.60 11.49
CA THR A 561 18.72 28.11 10.92
C THR A 561 18.83 28.20 9.39
N PRO A 562 17.74 28.15 8.64
CA PRO A 562 17.78 28.22 7.17
C PRO A 562 18.43 29.53 6.66
N GLU A 563 18.30 30.65 7.40
CA GLU A 563 18.93 31.93 7.09
C GLU A 563 20.46 31.81 7.15
N GLU A 564 21.00 31.28 8.25
CA GLU A 564 22.44 31.12 8.47
C GLU A 564 23.05 30.04 7.60
N MET A 565 22.34 28.92 7.38
CA MET A 565 22.77 27.89 6.46
C MET A 565 22.87 28.42 5.02
N ASN A 566 21.96 29.31 4.60
CA ASN A 566 21.99 29.93 3.28
C ASN A 566 23.12 30.96 3.14
N ALA A 567 23.58 31.57 4.22
CA ALA A 567 24.73 32.50 4.22
C ALA A 567 26.04 31.78 3.95
N ARG A 568 26.17 30.48 4.26
CA ARG A 568 27.37 29.64 4.05
C ARG A 568 27.30 28.96 2.68
N THR A 569 27.72 29.66 1.61
CA THR A 569 27.55 29.20 0.21
C THR A 569 28.64 28.26 -0.30
N ASP A 570 29.71 28.07 0.44
CA ASP A 570 30.89 27.24 0.14
C ASP A 570 30.77 25.80 0.63
N GLU A 571 29.80 25.52 1.51
CA GLU A 571 29.52 24.20 2.05
C GLU A 571 28.15 23.66 1.58
N THR A 572 28.06 22.33 1.41
CA THR A 572 26.81 21.70 1.01
C THR A 572 25.81 21.67 2.18
N LEU A 573 24.52 21.68 1.88
CA LEU A 573 23.46 21.50 2.88
C LEU A 573 23.62 20.20 3.67
N ILE A 574 24.08 19.11 3.03
CA ILE A 574 24.39 17.84 3.70
C ILE A 574 25.45 18.04 4.78
N ALA A 575 26.55 18.71 4.44
CA ALA A 575 27.64 18.96 5.39
C ALA A 575 27.18 19.81 6.57
N LYS A 576 26.44 20.89 6.29
CA LYS A 576 25.87 21.78 7.33
C LYS A 576 24.86 21.08 8.24
N THR A 577 23.99 20.23 7.69
CA THR A 577 23.04 19.44 8.48
C THR A 577 23.77 18.46 9.39
N ASN A 578 24.73 17.70 8.86
CA ASN A 578 25.53 16.78 9.66
C ASN A 578 26.33 17.50 10.75
N GLU A 579 26.88 18.68 10.44
CA GLU A 579 27.60 19.53 11.39
C GLU A 579 26.68 19.97 12.54
N GLY A 580 25.42 20.38 12.24
CA GLY A 580 24.41 20.72 13.27
C GLY A 580 24.06 19.50 14.15
N LEU A 581 23.86 18.32 13.58
CA LEU A 581 23.60 17.09 14.34
C LEU A 581 24.78 16.67 15.23
N LEU A 582 25.99 16.97 14.82
CA LEU A 582 27.22 16.69 15.57
C LEU A 582 27.52 17.71 16.66
N MET A 583 26.92 18.89 16.65
CA MET A 583 27.29 20.01 17.49
C MET A 583 27.22 19.68 18.98
N LEU A 584 26.05 19.24 19.49
CA LEU A 584 25.86 18.91 20.90
C LEU A 584 26.69 17.70 21.36
N PRO A 585 26.66 16.51 20.69
CA PRO A 585 27.45 15.38 21.16
C PRO A 585 28.96 15.67 21.14
N ARG A 586 29.48 16.45 20.18
CA ARG A 586 30.87 16.90 20.18
C ARG A 586 31.16 17.91 21.29
N PHE A 587 30.26 18.88 21.54
CA PHE A 587 30.41 19.81 22.66
C PHE A 587 30.60 19.08 23.99
N PHE A 588 29.74 18.08 24.28
CA PHE A 588 29.81 17.34 25.52
C PHE A 588 31.05 16.43 25.60
N THR A 589 31.52 15.86 24.51
CA THR A 589 32.68 14.96 24.50
C THR A 589 34.04 15.68 24.35
N GLU A 590 34.08 16.86 23.73
CA GLU A 590 35.31 17.58 23.42
C GLU A 590 35.56 18.76 24.35
N GLN A 591 34.54 19.50 24.79
CA GLN A 591 34.68 20.73 25.55
C GLN A 591 34.21 20.59 27.02
N ALA A 592 33.17 19.82 27.27
CA ALA A 592 32.68 19.53 28.62
C ALA A 592 33.45 18.33 29.20
N HIS A 593 33.94 18.48 30.43
CA HIS A 593 34.76 17.45 31.07
C HIS A 593 33.91 16.31 31.64
N GLY A 594 34.33 15.06 31.40
CA GLY A 594 33.79 13.88 32.03
C GLY A 594 32.46 13.41 31.46
N TYR A 595 32.08 13.81 30.23
CA TYR A 595 30.87 13.36 29.59
C TYR A 595 31.15 12.24 28.55
N SER A 596 30.26 11.25 28.54
CA SER A 596 30.02 10.38 27.39
C SER A 596 28.77 10.85 26.61
N ALA A 597 28.69 10.57 25.33
CA ALA A 597 27.52 10.91 24.53
C ALA A 597 26.86 9.67 23.94
N THR A 598 25.55 9.54 24.19
CA THR A 598 24.68 8.55 23.54
C THR A 598 23.64 9.27 22.68
N VAL A 599 23.49 8.86 21.44
CA VAL A 599 22.58 9.47 20.48
C VAL A 599 21.76 8.39 19.74
N THR A 600 20.49 8.65 19.48
CA THR A 600 19.63 7.74 18.70
C THR A 600 19.07 8.42 17.47
N ASP A 601 18.92 7.68 16.39
CA ASP A 601 18.16 8.01 15.18
C ASP A 601 18.27 9.47 14.70
N PRO A 602 19.47 9.98 14.32
CA PRO A 602 19.66 11.37 13.94
C PRO A 602 18.80 11.72 12.70
N PRO A 603 17.93 12.74 12.78
CA PRO A 603 16.99 13.05 11.71
C PRO A 603 17.71 13.64 10.50
N TRP A 604 17.44 13.12 9.30
CA TRP A 604 18.02 13.59 8.03
C TRP A 604 19.56 13.60 7.96
N ALA A 605 20.24 12.82 8.80
CA ALA A 605 21.68 12.61 8.67
C ALA A 605 22.03 12.13 7.25
N ASN A 606 23.05 12.73 6.64
CA ASN A 606 23.42 12.49 5.24
C ASN A 606 22.27 12.77 4.23
N TYR A 607 21.31 13.61 4.59
CA TYR A 607 20.09 13.86 3.81
C TYR A 607 19.30 12.58 3.49
N SER A 608 19.39 11.59 4.38
CA SER A 608 18.58 10.38 4.34
C SER A 608 17.44 10.49 5.36
N TRP A 609 16.22 10.25 4.94
CA TRP A 609 15.09 10.17 5.86
C TRP A 609 15.12 8.88 6.71
N ILE A 610 15.87 7.86 6.26
CA ILE A 610 16.24 6.71 7.08
C ILE A 610 17.41 7.13 7.96
N PRO A 611 17.30 7.03 9.31
CA PRO A 611 18.35 7.45 10.22
C PRO A 611 19.71 6.80 9.87
N ASP A 612 20.78 7.61 9.85
CA ASP A 612 22.14 7.18 9.50
C ASP A 612 23.14 7.64 10.56
N ILE A 613 23.62 6.69 11.37
CA ILE A 613 24.59 6.94 12.44
C ILE A 613 26.04 6.98 11.94
N SER A 614 26.29 6.79 10.65
CA SER A 614 27.65 6.81 10.09
C SER A 614 28.36 8.16 10.26
N ILE A 615 27.60 9.25 10.48
CA ILE A 615 28.15 10.58 10.78
C ILE A 615 28.96 10.60 12.09
N TYR A 616 28.79 9.63 12.99
CA TYR A 616 29.51 9.51 14.25
C TYR A 616 30.76 8.63 14.17
N ASN A 617 31.05 7.95 13.05
CA ASN A 617 32.15 6.99 12.92
C ASN A 617 33.53 7.58 13.23
N ASP A 618 33.74 8.86 12.96
CA ASP A 618 35.00 9.55 13.26
C ASP A 618 35.10 10.00 14.73
N TYR A 619 34.06 9.77 15.55
CA TYR A 619 33.97 10.25 16.93
C TYR A 619 33.72 9.07 17.89
N PRO A 620 34.76 8.30 18.29
CA PRO A 620 34.59 7.07 19.07
C PRO A 620 34.00 7.26 20.48
N GLN A 621 33.93 8.51 20.98
CA GLN A 621 33.30 8.86 22.27
C GLN A 621 31.78 9.06 22.13
N ILE A 622 31.23 9.08 20.90
CA ILE A 622 29.81 9.24 20.64
C ILE A 622 29.25 7.87 20.24
N HIS A 623 28.36 7.34 21.06
CA HIS A 623 27.71 6.06 20.85
C HIS A 623 26.37 6.25 20.13
N GLY A 624 26.34 5.96 18.82
CA GLY A 624 25.13 6.04 17.99
C GLY A 624 24.34 4.73 17.97
N TYR A 625 23.01 4.81 18.11
CA TYR A 625 22.10 3.68 18.02
C TYR A 625 20.98 3.96 17.02
N LEU A 626 20.59 2.94 16.26
CA LEU A 626 19.39 2.97 15.45
C LEU A 626 18.29 2.20 16.20
N THR A 627 17.26 2.88 16.62
CA THR A 627 16.20 2.30 17.45
C THR A 627 14.86 2.21 16.72
N ASP A 628 14.59 3.12 15.80
CA ASP A 628 13.34 3.16 15.05
C ASP A 628 13.10 1.84 14.30
N GLY A 629 11.96 1.20 14.55
CA GLY A 629 11.61 -0.10 14.00
C GLY A 629 12.43 -1.32 14.51
N ALA A 630 13.41 -1.10 15.40
CA ALA A 630 14.26 -2.18 15.89
C ALA A 630 13.52 -3.12 16.87
N TYR A 631 12.53 -2.61 17.57
CA TYR A 631 11.82 -3.32 18.64
C TYR A 631 10.36 -3.63 18.33
N THR A 632 9.88 -3.30 17.16
CA THR A 632 8.50 -3.53 16.70
C THR A 632 8.12 -5.00 16.75
N ASP A 633 8.98 -5.90 16.23
CA ASP A 633 8.76 -7.35 16.29
C ASP A 633 8.77 -7.91 17.71
N TYR A 634 9.61 -7.34 18.59
CA TYR A 634 9.66 -7.72 20.01
C TYR A 634 8.35 -7.31 20.69
N TRP A 635 7.89 -6.09 20.46
CA TRP A 635 6.64 -5.56 21.00
C TRP A 635 5.43 -6.41 20.56
N TYR A 636 5.35 -6.81 19.29
CA TYR A 636 4.31 -7.73 18.81
C TYR A 636 4.33 -9.10 19.48
N LYS A 637 5.50 -9.64 19.79
CA LYS A 637 5.61 -10.93 20.49
C LYS A 637 5.10 -10.86 21.94
N GLU A 638 5.34 -9.75 22.62
CA GLU A 638 4.82 -9.53 23.98
C GLU A 638 3.32 -9.25 24.01
N HIS A 639 2.80 -8.53 23.01
CA HIS A 639 1.42 -8.06 22.96
C HIS A 639 0.59 -8.84 21.91
N GLN A 640 0.53 -10.18 22.06
CA GLN A 640 -0.05 -11.13 21.08
C GLN A 640 -1.48 -10.78 20.61
N ASP A 641 -2.29 -10.08 21.39
CA ASP A 641 -3.68 -9.71 21.04
C ASP A 641 -3.78 -8.52 20.07
N THR A 642 -2.66 -7.88 19.75
CA THR A 642 -2.61 -6.67 18.91
C THR A 642 -2.15 -6.93 17.47
N ALA A 643 -1.94 -8.21 17.11
CA ALA A 643 -1.39 -8.63 15.82
C ALA A 643 -2.26 -8.18 14.64
N LYS A 644 -1.97 -7.01 14.09
CA LYS A 644 -2.32 -6.58 12.72
C LYS A 644 -1.14 -6.81 11.78
N LEU A 645 -0.54 -8.00 11.88
CA LEU A 645 0.63 -8.39 11.11
C LEU A 645 0.36 -8.43 9.61
N ASP A 646 1.32 -7.99 8.83
CA ASP A 646 1.49 -8.18 7.39
C ASP A 646 0.56 -7.36 6.44
N VAL A 647 -0.05 -6.27 6.88
CA VAL A 647 -0.97 -5.54 6.00
C VAL A 647 -0.20 -4.68 4.99
N ILE A 648 0.93 -4.09 5.36
CA ILE A 648 1.75 -3.25 4.48
C ILE A 648 2.36 -4.08 3.36
N SER A 649 3.04 -5.19 3.68
CA SER A 649 3.66 -6.04 2.66
C SER A 649 2.66 -6.65 1.68
N VAL A 650 1.48 -7.04 2.17
CA VAL A 650 0.41 -7.58 1.31
C VAL A 650 -0.10 -6.49 0.37
N THR A 651 -0.33 -5.29 0.90
CA THR A 651 -0.79 -4.14 0.12
C THR A 651 0.27 -3.70 -0.88
N LEU A 652 1.53 -3.61 -0.47
CA LEU A 652 2.64 -3.22 -1.33
C LEU A 652 2.86 -4.22 -2.48
N LYS A 653 2.85 -5.54 -2.22
CA LYS A 653 2.90 -6.59 -3.26
C LYS A 653 1.80 -6.44 -4.30
N ARG A 654 0.61 -6.03 -3.85
CA ARG A 654 -0.52 -5.74 -4.72
C ARG A 654 -0.33 -4.42 -5.49
N ASN A 655 0.03 -3.36 -4.80
CA ASN A 655 0.17 -2.03 -5.38
C ASN A 655 1.30 -1.96 -6.40
N ILE A 656 2.42 -2.68 -6.22
CA ILE A 656 3.51 -2.77 -7.21
C ILE A 656 2.99 -3.32 -8.55
N LEU A 657 2.12 -4.34 -8.52
CA LEU A 657 1.49 -4.86 -9.75
C LEU A 657 0.64 -3.78 -10.45
N TRP A 658 -0.21 -3.09 -9.69
CA TRP A 658 -1.08 -2.05 -10.23
C TRP A 658 -0.29 -0.81 -10.69
N TYR A 659 0.76 -0.44 -9.97
CA TYR A 659 1.71 0.59 -10.38
C TYR A 659 2.42 0.22 -11.70
N ALA A 660 2.82 -1.04 -11.86
CA ALA A 660 3.42 -1.50 -13.11
C ALA A 660 2.42 -1.41 -14.27
N PHE A 661 1.14 -1.73 -14.07
CA PHE A 661 0.08 -1.49 -15.05
C PHE A 661 -0.13 0.01 -15.31
N PHE A 662 -0.11 0.84 -14.28
CA PHE A 662 -0.19 2.30 -14.42
C PHE A 662 0.93 2.82 -15.32
N ARG A 663 2.18 2.44 -15.09
CA ARG A 663 3.34 2.85 -15.89
C ARG A 663 3.27 2.37 -17.35
N ALA A 664 2.77 1.17 -17.56
CA ALA A 664 2.64 0.55 -18.88
C ALA A 664 1.41 1.05 -19.67
N SER A 665 0.46 1.71 -19.02
CA SER A 665 -0.82 2.12 -19.63
C SER A 665 -0.71 3.44 -20.39
N PRO A 666 -1.57 3.66 -21.42
CA PRO A 666 -1.74 4.96 -22.06
C PRO A 666 -2.10 6.05 -21.04
N LEU A 667 -1.65 7.28 -21.28
CA LEU A 667 -1.91 8.43 -20.40
C LEU A 667 -3.39 8.57 -20.03
N ALA A 668 -4.29 8.32 -20.98
CA ALA A 668 -5.74 8.40 -20.77
C ALA A 668 -6.27 7.38 -19.73
N LEU A 669 -5.57 6.28 -19.49
CA LEU A 669 -6.00 5.22 -18.56
C LEU A 669 -5.30 5.31 -17.20
N ARG A 670 -4.25 6.11 -17.06
CA ARG A 670 -3.48 6.22 -15.81
C ARG A 670 -4.32 6.66 -14.61
N PRO A 671 -5.18 7.70 -14.70
CA PRO A 671 -6.04 8.07 -13.58
C PRO A 671 -6.95 6.91 -13.14
N ALA A 672 -7.41 6.10 -14.11
CA ALA A 672 -8.22 4.92 -13.82
C ALA A 672 -7.42 3.81 -13.12
N PHE A 673 -6.17 3.56 -13.50
CA PHE A 673 -5.32 2.56 -12.81
C PHE A 673 -4.91 3.03 -11.42
N TYR A 674 -4.57 4.30 -11.26
CA TYR A 674 -4.13 4.88 -9.99
C TYR A 674 -5.29 4.97 -8.97
N ASN A 675 -6.48 5.43 -9.42
CA ASN A 675 -7.69 5.56 -8.61
C ASN A 675 -7.43 6.23 -7.24
N ASP A 676 -6.86 7.42 -7.27
CA ASP A 676 -6.53 8.23 -6.08
C ASP A 676 -5.61 7.50 -5.09
N GLY A 677 -4.65 6.72 -5.59
CA GLY A 677 -3.70 5.92 -4.81
C GLY A 677 -4.27 4.65 -4.19
N ASN A 678 -5.56 4.37 -4.38
CA ASN A 678 -6.19 3.17 -3.83
C ASN A 678 -6.02 1.94 -4.72
N TYR A 679 -5.61 2.11 -5.98
CA TYR A 679 -5.42 1.02 -6.95
C TYR A 679 -6.57 0.00 -6.97
N TRP A 680 -7.82 0.46 -6.76
CA TRP A 680 -9.03 -0.37 -6.67
C TRP A 680 -9.03 -1.37 -5.51
N SER A 681 -8.32 -1.10 -4.40
CA SER A 681 -8.34 -1.95 -3.21
C SER A 681 -9.70 -1.90 -2.53
N THR A 682 -10.17 -3.07 -2.08
CA THR A 682 -11.35 -3.20 -1.21
C THR A 682 -11.00 -3.07 0.26
N ASN A 683 -9.73 -3.22 0.59
CA ASN A 683 -9.22 -3.09 1.95
C ASN A 683 -8.59 -1.70 2.08
N VAL A 684 -9.11 -0.90 3.00
CA VAL A 684 -8.43 0.33 3.43
C VAL A 684 -7.41 -0.10 4.47
N VAL A 685 -6.15 -0.02 4.11
CA VAL A 685 -5.07 -0.18 5.07
C VAL A 685 -4.93 1.16 5.76
N ALA A 686 -5.11 1.19 7.08
CA ALA A 686 -4.60 2.27 7.88
C ALA A 686 -3.07 2.11 7.88
N ASP A 687 -2.39 2.99 7.18
CA ASP A 687 -0.95 3.01 6.94
C ASP A 687 -0.12 3.15 8.24
N ASP A 688 -0.78 3.70 9.23
CA ASP A 688 -0.12 4.40 10.32
C ASP A 688 0.22 3.50 11.53
N TYR A 689 -0.22 2.23 11.55
CA TYR A 689 -0.10 1.42 12.77
C TYR A 689 1.33 0.89 12.98
N ASN A 690 1.97 0.36 11.92
CA ASN A 690 3.34 -0.13 12.01
C ASN A 690 4.34 1.02 12.11
N ASP A 691 4.15 2.08 11.31
CA ASP A 691 5.00 3.27 11.38
C ASP A 691 4.92 3.92 12.77
N TYR A 692 3.73 3.96 13.37
CA TYR A 692 3.55 4.38 14.75
C TYR A 692 4.29 3.45 15.73
N LEU A 693 4.18 2.12 15.58
CA LEU A 693 4.83 1.15 16.46
C LEU A 693 6.35 1.17 16.34
N ASP A 694 6.90 1.53 15.19
CA ASP A 694 8.35 1.64 15.00
C ASP A 694 8.95 2.64 16.00
N GLY A 695 8.33 3.80 16.18
CA GLY A 695 8.70 4.77 17.20
C GLY A 695 8.19 4.41 18.60
N TYR A 696 6.91 4.02 18.74
CA TYR A 696 6.27 3.76 20.01
C TYR A 696 6.93 2.63 20.81
N SER A 697 7.36 1.55 20.17
CA SER A 697 8.04 0.45 20.84
C SER A 697 9.32 0.88 21.56
N VAL A 698 10.02 1.87 21.01
CA VAL A 698 11.20 2.45 21.65
C VAL A 698 10.80 3.14 22.97
N LEU A 699 9.76 3.96 22.95
CA LEU A 699 9.27 4.67 24.14
C LEU A 699 8.72 3.72 25.20
N ASP A 700 8.05 2.64 24.79
CA ASP A 700 7.47 1.66 25.73
C ASP A 700 8.55 0.84 26.48
N TYR A 701 9.79 0.75 25.93
CA TYR A 701 10.92 0.05 26.53
C TYR A 701 12.01 0.96 27.10
N LEU A 702 11.81 2.28 27.23
CA LEU A 702 12.82 3.22 27.75
C LEU A 702 13.42 2.81 29.10
N THR A 703 12.60 2.33 30.03
CA THR A 703 13.06 1.82 31.33
C THR A 703 13.95 0.58 31.19
N SER A 704 13.66 -0.26 30.19
CA SER A 704 14.46 -1.46 29.90
C SER A 704 15.80 -1.10 29.26
N PHE A 705 15.88 -0.02 28.51
CA PHE A 705 17.11 0.49 27.89
C PHE A 705 18.00 1.30 28.84
N THR A 706 17.50 1.64 30.01
CA THR A 706 18.19 2.54 30.95
C THR A 706 18.89 1.77 32.05
N ASP A 707 20.12 2.16 32.38
CA ASP A 707 20.81 1.82 33.60
C ASP A 707 21.45 3.06 34.25
N PHE A 708 22.09 2.85 35.38
CA PHE A 708 22.66 3.92 36.22
C PHE A 708 24.13 3.70 36.48
N ASP A 709 24.81 3.05 35.55
CA ASP A 709 26.23 2.70 35.60
C ASP A 709 26.96 3.43 34.44
N SER A 710 26.84 4.78 34.42
CA SER A 710 27.53 5.58 33.41
C SER A 710 29.04 5.31 33.39
N PRO A 711 29.65 5.09 32.22
CA PRO A 711 31.07 4.81 32.08
C PRO A 711 31.94 6.05 32.40
N THR A 712 31.32 7.23 32.49
CA THR A 712 31.96 8.53 32.77
C THR A 712 31.29 9.20 33.92
N GLU A 713 31.92 10.26 34.46
CA GLU A 713 31.37 11.04 35.57
C GLU A 713 30.00 11.63 35.23
N ASN A 714 29.84 12.13 33.99
CA ASN A 714 28.65 12.81 33.52
C ASN A 714 28.13 12.11 32.22
N ALA A 715 26.87 12.32 31.91
CA ALA A 715 26.28 11.73 30.67
C ALA A 715 25.53 12.77 29.84
N TYR A 716 25.70 12.72 28.52
CA TYR A 716 24.83 13.37 27.53
C TYR A 716 24.05 12.30 26.78
N ILE A 717 22.74 12.42 26.76
CA ILE A 717 21.83 11.47 26.12
C ILE A 717 20.91 12.25 25.19
N ASN A 718 20.85 11.83 23.94
CA ASN A 718 19.90 12.35 22.95
C ASN A 718 18.99 11.20 22.50
N LEU A 719 17.72 11.27 22.86
CA LEU A 719 16.64 10.41 22.36
C LEU A 719 15.90 11.14 21.25
N THR A 720 15.99 10.63 20.04
CA THR A 720 15.16 11.04 18.88
C THR A 720 14.05 10.02 18.67
N ASN A 721 12.81 10.47 18.48
CA ASN A 721 11.68 9.57 18.31
C ASN A 721 10.56 10.16 17.45
N ASN A 722 9.98 9.33 16.57
CA ASN A 722 8.98 9.72 15.57
C ASN A 722 7.54 9.35 15.96
N THR A 723 7.28 8.88 17.18
CA THR A 723 5.93 8.45 17.61
C THR A 723 4.86 9.54 17.43
N THR A 724 5.24 10.82 17.59
CA THR A 724 4.33 11.96 17.45
C THR A 724 4.09 12.41 16.02
N HIS A 725 4.82 11.87 15.06
CA HIS A 725 4.70 12.22 13.63
C HIS A 725 3.45 11.61 13.00
N ASP A 726 3.14 10.33 13.28
CA ASP A 726 2.05 9.59 12.64
C ASP A 726 0.84 9.45 13.57
N GLY A 727 -0.27 10.07 13.17
CA GLY A 727 -1.50 10.06 13.98
C GLY A 727 -2.18 8.68 14.02
N LEU A 728 -2.36 8.11 15.21
CA LEU A 728 -3.06 6.84 15.45
C LEU A 728 -4.02 6.96 16.63
N TYR A 729 -5.25 6.42 16.51
CA TYR A 729 -6.13 6.32 17.68
C TYR A 729 -5.64 5.25 18.65
N LEU A 730 -5.52 5.64 19.93
CA LEU A 730 -5.06 4.79 21.02
C LEU A 730 -6.15 4.60 22.08
N GLN A 731 -6.03 3.55 22.86
CA GLN A 731 -6.96 3.25 23.95
C GLN A 731 -6.63 4.09 25.20
N ALA A 732 -7.50 5.02 25.54
CA ALA A 732 -7.42 5.78 26.79
C ALA A 732 -7.91 4.91 27.99
N PRO A 733 -7.49 5.25 29.25
CA PRO A 733 -6.71 6.43 29.65
C PRO A 733 -5.19 6.27 29.51
N GLU A 734 -4.70 5.07 29.22
CA GLU A 734 -3.26 4.77 29.13
C GLU A 734 -2.64 5.14 27.78
N TYR A 735 -3.46 5.47 26.78
CA TYR A 735 -3.06 5.78 25.42
C TYR A 735 -2.09 4.74 24.86
N ARG A 736 -2.50 3.46 24.95
CA ARG A 736 -1.76 2.31 24.40
C ARG A 736 -2.34 1.82 23.08
N PRO A 737 -1.51 1.32 22.17
CA PRO A 737 -1.97 0.68 20.94
C PRO A 737 -2.85 -0.54 21.24
N GLN A 738 -4.03 -0.62 20.62
CA GLN A 738 -4.93 -1.77 20.70
C GLN A 738 -5.58 -2.05 19.34
N SER A 739 -5.96 -3.30 19.09
CA SER A 739 -6.61 -3.73 17.87
C SER A 739 -7.98 -3.05 17.63
N GLU A 740 -8.67 -2.67 18.72
CA GLU A 740 -9.94 -1.96 18.71
C GLU A 740 -9.94 -0.90 19.81
N VAL A 741 -10.06 0.35 19.43
CA VAL A 741 -10.13 1.48 20.38
C VAL A 741 -11.60 1.75 20.69
N THR A 742 -11.98 1.46 21.94
CA THR A 742 -13.35 1.65 22.46
C THR A 742 -13.51 2.89 23.30
N ASN A 743 -12.41 3.41 23.87
CA ASN A 743 -12.35 4.64 24.63
C ASN A 743 -11.27 5.55 24.05
N ARG A 744 -11.67 6.74 23.63
CA ARG A 744 -10.78 7.77 23.07
C ARG A 744 -10.36 8.83 24.07
N GLY A 745 -10.80 8.72 25.35
CA GLY A 745 -10.53 9.71 26.37
C GLY A 745 -11.61 10.78 26.50
N THR A 746 -11.30 11.82 27.28
CA THR A 746 -12.26 12.88 27.64
C THR A 746 -11.84 14.27 27.14
N SER A 747 -10.60 14.43 26.67
CA SER A 747 -10.07 15.69 26.12
C SER A 747 -10.93 16.21 24.95
N GLU A 748 -10.91 17.52 24.76
CA GLU A 748 -11.53 18.15 23.58
C GLU A 748 -10.90 17.66 22.25
N PHE A 749 -9.62 17.21 22.28
CA PHE A 749 -8.87 16.69 21.15
C PHE A 749 -9.02 15.16 20.95
N LYS A 750 -9.87 14.47 21.68
CA LYS A 750 -10.06 13.01 21.64
C LYS A 750 -10.39 12.42 20.26
N ASP A 751 -10.86 13.24 19.33
CA ASP A 751 -11.17 12.83 17.97
C ASP A 751 -10.04 13.17 16.97
N GLU A 752 -8.93 13.75 17.44
CA GLU A 752 -7.73 14.02 16.66
C GLU A 752 -6.72 12.89 16.84
N ARG A 753 -6.28 12.28 15.75
CA ARG A 753 -5.32 11.15 15.76
C ARG A 753 -3.95 11.58 16.30
N ASP A 754 -3.51 12.80 15.91
CA ASP A 754 -2.24 13.37 16.34
C ASP A 754 -2.20 13.57 17.87
N TYR A 755 -3.33 13.95 18.48
CA TYR A 755 -3.46 14.03 19.94
C TYR A 755 -3.22 12.68 20.63
N HIS A 756 -3.78 11.60 20.07
CA HIS A 756 -3.61 10.26 20.64
C HIS A 756 -2.15 9.81 20.57
N SER A 757 -1.49 10.01 19.44
CA SER A 757 -0.06 9.66 19.27
C SER A 757 0.82 10.47 20.21
N PHE A 758 0.53 11.77 20.34
CA PHE A 758 1.17 12.66 21.28
C PHE A 758 0.95 12.20 22.74
N ALA A 759 -0.29 11.88 23.11
CA ALA A 759 -0.62 11.38 24.45
C ALA A 759 0.10 10.07 24.76
N GLY A 760 0.18 9.13 23.80
CA GLY A 760 0.94 7.91 23.93
C GLY A 760 2.42 8.15 24.18
N ALA A 761 3.04 9.06 23.44
CA ALA A 761 4.45 9.40 23.59
C ALA A 761 4.73 10.09 24.94
N ILE A 762 3.98 11.13 25.30
CA ILE A 762 4.18 11.87 26.55
C ILE A 762 3.91 10.98 27.79
N ARG A 763 2.97 10.07 27.74
CA ARG A 763 2.73 9.08 28.80
C ARG A 763 3.95 8.18 28.99
N ARG A 764 4.57 7.66 27.91
CA ARG A 764 5.79 6.83 28.01
C ARG A 764 7.00 7.62 28.51
N VAL A 765 7.17 8.86 28.02
CA VAL A 765 8.21 9.77 28.55
C VAL A 765 7.98 10.03 30.05
N GLY A 766 6.73 10.31 30.48
CA GLY A 766 6.40 10.49 31.89
C GLY A 766 6.75 9.28 32.76
N GLU A 767 6.48 8.07 32.30
CA GLU A 767 6.89 6.83 32.99
C GLU A 767 8.41 6.72 33.09
N TRP A 768 9.15 7.10 32.06
CA TRP A 768 10.61 7.13 32.09
C TRP A 768 11.14 8.16 33.10
N LEU A 769 10.56 9.37 33.12
CA LEU A 769 10.93 10.40 34.11
C LEU A 769 10.65 9.95 35.55
N ALA A 770 9.53 9.25 35.79
CA ALA A 770 9.23 8.64 37.08
C ALA A 770 10.29 7.61 37.47
N PHE A 771 10.71 6.77 36.52
CA PHE A 771 11.78 5.79 36.69
C PHE A 771 13.13 6.44 37.08
N LEU A 772 13.47 7.58 36.45
CA LEU A 772 14.66 8.36 36.83
C LEU A 772 14.55 8.89 38.25
N LYS A 773 13.36 9.35 38.71
CA LYS A 773 13.09 9.79 40.08
C LYS A 773 13.29 8.67 41.10
N GLU A 774 12.69 7.51 40.84
CA GLU A 774 12.79 6.32 41.69
C GLU A 774 14.25 5.88 41.89
N ASN A 775 15.12 6.11 40.87
CA ASN A 775 16.53 5.74 40.92
C ASN A 775 17.47 6.89 41.35
N GLY A 776 16.93 8.04 41.70
CA GLY A 776 17.69 9.18 42.25
C GLY A 776 18.56 9.88 41.19
N CYS A 777 18.17 9.82 39.90
CA CYS A 777 18.86 10.47 38.79
C CYS A 777 18.07 11.62 38.16
N TYR A 778 16.92 12.01 38.70
CA TYR A 778 16.08 13.05 38.13
C TYR A 778 16.58 14.45 38.46
N ASP A 779 16.97 14.71 39.73
CA ASP A 779 17.37 16.03 40.17
C ASP A 779 18.72 16.47 39.58
N ASN A 780 19.63 15.53 39.34
CA ASN A 780 20.90 15.78 38.67
C ASN A 780 20.84 15.70 37.14
N THR A 781 19.60 15.65 36.57
CA THR A 781 19.38 15.61 35.10
C THR A 781 18.73 16.90 34.64
N ARG A 782 19.41 17.61 33.73
CA ARG A 782 18.85 18.69 32.90
C ARG A 782 18.17 18.10 31.68
N ILE A 783 16.94 18.53 31.40
CA ILE A 783 16.12 17.92 30.35
C ILE A 783 15.53 18.99 29.44
N VAL A 784 15.70 18.82 28.14
CA VAL A 784 14.95 19.56 27.12
C VAL A 784 14.11 18.56 26.34
N ILE A 785 12.82 18.86 26.17
CA ILE A 785 11.93 18.16 25.21
C ILE A 785 11.61 19.16 24.11
N VAL A 786 11.96 18.84 22.88
CA VAL A 786 11.80 19.74 21.74
C VAL A 786 11.26 19.01 20.51
N ALA A 787 10.46 19.71 19.71
CA ALA A 787 10.07 19.29 18.38
C ALA A 787 10.69 20.20 17.31
N ASP A 788 10.86 19.67 16.14
CA ASP A 788 11.36 20.40 14.96
C ASP A 788 10.32 21.33 14.35
N HIS A 789 9.05 20.90 14.37
CA HIS A 789 7.90 21.67 13.90
C HIS A 789 6.61 21.21 14.60
N GLY A 790 5.50 21.87 14.29
CA GLY A 790 4.16 21.46 14.71
C GLY A 790 3.39 20.80 13.58
N ALA A 791 2.06 20.79 13.70
CA ALA A 791 1.16 20.38 12.63
C ALA A 791 0.12 21.48 12.35
N GLY A 792 -0.31 21.57 11.10
CA GLY A 792 -1.41 22.46 10.73
C GLY A 792 -2.70 22.09 11.47
N GLY A 793 -3.59 23.05 11.61
CA GLY A 793 -4.88 22.86 12.26
C GLY A 793 -5.32 24.11 13.00
N TYR A 794 -6.60 24.12 13.41
CA TYR A 794 -7.13 25.23 14.18
C TYR A 794 -6.64 25.13 15.65
N ASP A 795 -6.09 26.21 16.14
CA ASP A 795 -5.72 26.39 17.53
C ASP A 795 -6.33 27.71 18.03
N PRO A 796 -7.16 27.69 19.10
CA PRO A 796 -7.87 28.88 19.58
C PRO A 796 -6.97 29.97 20.15
N GLU A 797 -5.70 29.69 20.47
CA GLU A 797 -4.76 30.69 20.96
C GLU A 797 -4.35 31.70 19.87
N TYR A 798 -4.43 31.33 18.60
CA TYR A 798 -4.14 32.23 17.49
C TYR A 798 -5.26 33.24 17.23
N ALA A 799 -4.91 34.48 17.05
CA ALA A 799 -5.82 35.50 16.54
C ALA A 799 -6.04 35.31 15.03
N TRP A 800 -6.87 34.33 14.67
CA TRP A 800 -7.10 33.94 13.28
C TRP A 800 -7.61 35.07 12.41
N ASP A 801 -6.94 35.29 11.30
CA ASP A 801 -7.29 36.20 10.22
C ASP A 801 -6.89 35.58 8.88
N LYS A 802 -7.13 36.32 7.79
CA LYS A 802 -6.81 35.85 6.43
C LYS A 802 -5.32 35.45 6.26
N LYS A 803 -4.39 36.12 6.93
CA LYS A 803 -2.96 35.81 6.85
C LYS A 803 -2.66 34.45 7.51
N PHE A 804 -3.25 34.19 8.66
CA PHE A 804 -3.07 32.91 9.34
C PHE A 804 -3.81 31.76 8.64
N ASP A 805 -4.93 32.04 7.96
CA ASP A 805 -5.56 31.05 7.08
C ASP A 805 -4.62 30.63 5.92
N GLU A 806 -3.80 31.55 5.41
CA GLU A 806 -2.82 31.29 4.35
C GLU A 806 -1.54 30.62 4.87
N ILE A 807 -1.00 31.05 6.03
CA ILE A 807 0.27 30.58 6.59
C ILE A 807 0.11 29.22 7.33
N GLN A 808 -1.04 28.97 7.95
CA GLN A 808 -1.28 27.82 8.82
C GLN A 808 -0.24 27.73 9.97
N PRO A 809 -0.21 28.71 10.88
CA PRO A 809 0.88 28.90 11.85
C PRO A 809 1.10 27.73 12.81
N GLY A 810 0.11 26.86 13.02
CA GLY A 810 0.25 25.61 13.80
C GLY A 810 1.36 24.69 13.31
N GLY A 811 1.67 24.69 11.99
CA GLY A 811 2.81 23.97 11.42
C GLY A 811 4.17 24.44 11.93
N TYR A 812 4.26 25.65 12.44
CA TYR A 812 5.49 26.29 12.95
C TYR A 812 5.50 26.40 14.48
N HIS A 813 4.57 25.74 15.18
CA HIS A 813 4.39 25.80 16.63
C HIS A 813 4.84 24.47 17.29
N PRO A 814 6.15 24.30 17.55
CA PRO A 814 6.70 23.08 18.12
C PRO A 814 6.47 23.00 19.63
N LEU A 815 6.58 21.80 20.19
CA LEU A 815 6.75 21.59 21.61
C LEU A 815 8.15 22.08 22.04
N LEU A 816 8.23 22.85 23.15
CA LEU A 816 9.48 23.16 23.84
C LEU A 816 9.23 23.17 25.35
N MET A 817 9.86 22.21 26.05
CA MET A 817 9.83 22.13 27.52
C MET A 817 11.25 22.02 28.06
N PHE A 818 11.49 22.60 29.21
CA PHE A 818 12.80 22.63 29.87
C PHE A 818 12.70 22.37 31.35
N LYS A 819 13.63 21.59 31.91
CA LYS A 819 13.86 21.38 33.35
C LYS A 819 15.35 21.50 33.61
N ASP A 820 15.74 22.36 34.55
CA ASP A 820 17.13 22.49 34.98
C ASP A 820 17.47 21.51 36.13
N PHE A 821 18.77 21.47 36.51
CA PHE A 821 19.24 20.69 37.65
C PHE A 821 18.58 21.17 38.94
N GLY A 822 18.02 20.26 39.72
CA GLY A 822 17.39 20.54 40.98
C GLY A 822 16.03 21.22 40.93
N ASP A 823 15.46 21.45 39.74
CA ASP A 823 14.10 21.97 39.61
C ASP A 823 13.08 20.91 40.00
N ASP A 824 12.17 21.22 40.94
CA ASP A 824 11.19 20.31 41.52
C ASP A 824 9.76 20.87 41.60
N GLY A 825 9.54 22.10 41.14
CA GLY A 825 8.24 22.79 41.18
C GLY A 825 7.16 22.12 40.30
N THR A 826 5.93 22.59 40.41
CA THR A 826 4.86 22.21 39.47
C THR A 826 5.18 22.73 38.08
N LEU A 827 4.61 22.07 37.03
CA LEU A 827 4.74 22.53 35.65
C LEU A 827 4.41 24.03 35.54
N ALA A 828 5.40 24.84 35.10
CA ALA A 828 5.23 26.25 34.83
C ALA A 828 4.94 26.50 33.34
N ILE A 829 4.14 27.53 33.07
CA ILE A 829 3.86 27.97 31.70
C ILE A 829 4.51 29.34 31.46
N ASN A 830 5.31 29.45 30.41
CA ASN A 830 6.03 30.66 30.03
C ASN A 830 5.68 31.07 28.60
N TYR A 831 5.41 32.37 28.41
CA TYR A 831 5.08 32.98 27.13
C TYR A 831 6.22 33.84 26.55
N ASP A 832 7.45 33.74 27.09
CA ASP A 832 8.59 34.38 26.45
C ASP A 832 8.79 33.83 25.03
N PHE A 833 9.19 34.70 24.12
CA PHE A 833 9.45 34.28 22.74
C PHE A 833 10.67 33.37 22.68
N MET A 834 10.41 32.14 22.26
CA MET A 834 11.42 31.10 22.11
C MET A 834 11.37 30.50 20.70
N THR A 835 12.43 29.80 20.31
CA THR A 835 12.46 28.97 19.10
C THR A 835 13.01 27.58 19.44
N ASN A 836 12.84 26.62 18.55
CA ASN A 836 13.48 25.31 18.73
C ASN A 836 15.01 25.36 18.68
N ALA A 837 15.61 26.44 18.11
CA ALA A 837 17.06 26.70 18.15
C ALA A 837 17.57 27.12 19.54
N ASP A 838 16.70 27.40 20.49
CA ASP A 838 17.09 27.66 21.88
C ASP A 838 17.48 26.37 22.65
N ALA A 839 17.12 25.19 22.14
CA ALA A 839 17.40 23.92 22.82
C ALA A 839 18.88 23.70 23.12
N PRO A 840 19.84 23.92 22.21
CA PRO A 840 21.27 23.84 22.53
C PRO A 840 21.73 24.84 23.60
N THR A 841 21.22 26.08 23.57
CA THR A 841 21.55 27.10 24.58
C THR A 841 21.09 26.66 25.96
N LEU A 842 19.85 26.13 26.09
CA LEU A 842 19.30 25.61 27.35
C LEU A 842 20.11 24.43 27.89
N LEU A 843 20.54 23.50 26.98
CA LEU A 843 21.30 22.31 27.37
C LEU A 843 22.73 22.64 27.84
N THR A 844 23.41 23.62 27.20
CA THR A 844 24.84 23.93 27.46
C THR A 844 25.07 25.00 28.51
N ALA A 845 24.03 25.75 28.91
CA ALA A 845 24.14 26.84 29.86
C ALA A 845 24.81 26.40 31.19
N GLY A 846 25.92 27.07 31.58
CA GLY A 846 26.62 26.76 32.80
C GLY A 846 27.32 25.39 32.88
N ILE A 847 27.43 24.68 31.77
CA ILE A 847 28.23 23.44 31.68
C ILE A 847 29.70 23.81 31.52
N THR A 848 30.02 24.81 30.70
CA THR A 848 31.35 25.45 30.60
C THR A 848 31.17 26.95 30.81
N GLU A 849 32.28 27.67 31.06
CA GLU A 849 32.24 29.16 31.23
C GLU A 849 31.75 29.87 29.95
N ARG A 850 32.08 29.34 28.78
CA ARG A 850 31.70 29.87 27.49
C ARG A 850 31.44 28.70 26.53
N PRO A 851 30.17 28.23 26.48
CA PRO A 851 29.82 27.19 25.49
C PRO A 851 30.08 27.69 24.07
N THR A 852 30.84 26.93 23.28
CA THR A 852 31.10 27.25 21.87
C THR A 852 30.83 26.04 20.97
N ASN A 853 30.41 26.31 19.75
CA ASN A 853 30.21 25.27 18.73
C ASN A 853 31.57 24.65 18.36
N PRO A 854 31.79 23.35 18.52
CA PRO A 854 33.08 22.70 18.22
C PRO A 854 33.53 22.80 16.75
N ALA A 855 32.61 23.04 15.83
CA ALA A 855 32.93 23.15 14.40
C ALA A 855 33.36 24.58 14.02
N THR A 856 32.65 25.60 14.50
CA THR A 856 32.82 27.00 14.10
C THR A 856 33.61 27.85 15.11
N GLY A 857 33.60 27.42 16.39
CA GLY A 857 34.16 28.20 17.50
C GLY A 857 33.28 29.35 17.97
N ASN A 858 32.10 29.55 17.41
CA ASN A 858 31.18 30.61 17.80
C ASN A 858 30.43 30.25 19.11
N ALA A 859 29.95 31.29 19.82
CA ALA A 859 29.20 31.08 21.06
C ALA A 859 27.87 30.38 20.81
N ILE A 860 27.52 29.43 21.66
CA ILE A 860 26.18 28.80 21.66
C ILE A 860 25.30 29.68 22.55
N ASP A 861 24.52 30.57 21.93
CA ASP A 861 23.62 31.47 22.62
C ASP A 861 22.37 31.80 21.79
N SER A 862 21.46 32.61 22.35
CA SER A 862 20.17 32.93 21.75
C SER A 862 20.03 34.40 21.34
N HIS A 863 21.15 35.12 21.15
CA HIS A 863 21.09 36.56 20.87
C HIS A 863 20.46 36.84 19.49
N GLN A 864 20.57 35.95 18.50
CA GLN A 864 20.03 36.14 17.16
C GLN A 864 18.52 36.35 17.14
N LYS A 865 17.77 35.76 18.08
CA LYS A 865 16.31 35.95 18.15
C LYS A 865 15.86 37.37 18.56
N ALA A 866 16.77 38.19 19.05
CA ALA A 866 16.45 39.58 19.45
C ALA A 866 15.89 40.41 18.27
N ASP A 867 16.34 40.13 17.04
CA ASP A 867 15.82 40.73 15.81
C ASP A 867 14.63 39.97 15.20
N GLY A 868 14.13 38.94 15.89
CA GLY A 868 13.11 38.02 15.41
C GLY A 868 13.71 36.85 14.66
N ALA A 869 12.91 35.79 14.45
CA ALA A 869 13.29 34.57 13.76
C ALA A 869 12.75 34.59 12.31
N LEU A 870 13.59 34.26 11.32
CA LEU A 870 13.19 34.21 9.94
C LEU A 870 12.72 32.80 9.55
N VAL A 871 11.42 32.65 9.34
CA VAL A 871 10.73 31.39 9.03
C VAL A 871 10.58 31.24 7.52
N CYS A 872 10.86 30.07 6.99
CA CYS A 872 10.58 29.69 5.60
C CYS A 872 9.24 28.93 5.55
N THR A 873 8.26 29.45 4.78
CA THR A 873 6.95 28.82 4.63
C THR A 873 6.80 28.02 3.32
N ASP A 874 7.89 27.77 2.60
CA ASP A 874 7.85 26.94 1.39
C ASP A 874 7.99 25.44 1.75
N ASP A 875 7.31 24.62 0.97
CA ASP A 875 7.26 23.16 1.17
C ASP A 875 8.50 22.47 0.57
N ILE A 876 9.68 22.66 1.21
CA ILE A 876 10.90 21.93 0.88
C ILE A 876 11.09 20.83 1.92
N PHE A 877 10.39 19.72 1.74
CA PHE A 877 10.47 18.59 2.68
C PHE A 877 11.34 17.42 2.19
N MET A 878 11.74 17.44 0.92
CA MET A 878 12.63 16.42 0.34
C MET A 878 13.81 17.06 -0.38
N PRO A 879 15.04 16.47 -0.29
CA PRO A 879 16.23 17.04 -0.90
C PRO A 879 16.15 17.31 -2.40
N TYR A 880 15.42 16.48 -3.14
CA TYR A 880 15.26 16.63 -4.61
C TYR A 880 14.33 17.78 -5.01
N GLN A 881 13.49 18.30 -4.10
CA GLN A 881 12.67 19.51 -4.34
C GLN A 881 13.52 20.77 -4.31
N ASN A 882 14.68 20.70 -3.65
CA ASN A 882 15.60 21.82 -3.56
C ASN A 882 16.49 21.91 -4.82
N GLY A 883 16.47 23.04 -5.51
CA GLY A 883 17.23 23.26 -6.74
C GLY A 883 18.74 23.45 -6.56
N SER A 884 19.26 23.40 -5.34
CA SER A 884 20.67 23.64 -5.00
C SER A 884 21.15 22.64 -3.95
N ALA A 885 22.41 22.22 -4.06
CA ALA A 885 23.08 21.44 -3.03
C ALA A 885 23.68 22.30 -1.89
N TYR A 886 23.68 23.62 -2.04
CA TYR A 886 24.40 24.54 -1.14
C TYR A 886 23.47 25.44 -0.32
N ILE A 887 22.29 25.79 -0.85
CA ILE A 887 21.32 26.69 -0.22
C ILE A 887 19.91 26.15 -0.37
N PHE A 888 19.01 26.47 0.55
CA PHE A 888 17.58 26.26 0.39
C PHE A 888 17.00 27.23 -0.64
N THR A 889 16.41 26.73 -1.70
CA THR A 889 15.89 27.50 -2.84
C THR A 889 14.39 27.79 -2.69
N ALA A 890 13.97 28.26 -1.54
CA ALA A 890 12.59 28.64 -1.28
C ALA A 890 12.17 29.86 -2.13
N LYS A 891 10.87 29.98 -2.40
CA LYS A 891 10.28 31.14 -3.07
C LYS A 891 10.61 32.41 -2.31
N LYS A 892 10.87 33.50 -3.05
CA LYS A 892 11.26 34.80 -2.45
C LYS A 892 10.21 35.40 -1.51
N ASP A 893 8.96 35.08 -1.71
CA ASP A 893 7.81 35.53 -0.93
C ASP A 893 7.38 34.58 0.18
N ALA A 894 8.12 33.46 0.35
CA ALA A 894 7.84 32.44 1.38
C ALA A 894 8.57 32.69 2.69
N TRP A 895 9.09 33.90 2.93
CA TRP A 895 9.86 34.19 4.13
C TRP A 895 9.13 35.20 5.03
N TYR A 896 9.05 34.85 6.33
CA TYR A 896 8.41 35.69 7.33
C TYR A 896 9.32 35.88 8.54
N ARG A 897 9.59 37.13 8.93
CA ARG A 897 10.25 37.44 10.21
C ARG A 897 9.20 37.51 11.31
N VAL A 898 9.35 36.67 12.30
CA VAL A 898 8.41 36.56 13.43
C VAL A 898 9.07 37.11 14.68
N ARG A 899 8.34 37.93 15.42
CA ARG A 899 8.82 38.62 16.62
C ARG A 899 7.83 38.48 17.78
N GLU A 900 8.34 38.52 18.99
CA GLU A 900 7.61 38.67 20.26
C GLU A 900 6.52 37.61 20.54
N ASN A 901 5.49 37.52 19.70
CA ASN A 901 4.33 36.67 19.98
C ASN A 901 3.81 36.02 18.69
N ILE A 902 3.93 34.72 18.60
CA ILE A 902 3.57 33.93 17.42
C ILE A 902 2.05 33.89 17.16
N PHE A 903 1.23 34.13 18.20
CA PHE A 903 -0.22 34.03 18.11
C PHE A 903 -0.87 35.24 17.46
N LYS A 904 -0.09 36.26 17.11
CA LYS A 904 -0.54 37.50 16.49
C LYS A 904 -0.03 37.62 15.06
N SER A 905 -0.92 37.75 14.10
CA SER A 905 -0.57 37.83 12.68
C SER A 905 0.24 39.08 12.31
N GLU A 906 0.09 40.18 13.03
CA GLU A 906 0.91 41.39 12.85
C GLU A 906 2.39 41.16 13.13
N ASN A 907 2.75 40.19 13.97
CA ASN A 907 4.13 39.85 14.32
C ASN A 907 4.83 38.99 13.25
N TRP A 908 4.10 38.48 12.28
CA TRP A 908 4.61 37.73 11.13
C TRP A 908 4.80 38.70 9.95
N VAL A 909 5.97 39.27 9.76
CA VAL A 909 6.25 40.25 8.73
C VAL A 909 6.92 39.54 7.54
N GLN A 910 6.28 39.61 6.37
CA GLN A 910 6.85 39.03 5.16
C GLN A 910 8.12 39.80 4.76
N GLU A 911 9.20 39.07 4.52
CA GLU A 911 10.48 39.59 4.01
C GLU A 911 10.81 38.96 2.66
N THR A 912 11.09 39.79 1.67
CA THR A 912 11.52 39.28 0.37
C THR A 912 13.02 39.05 0.39
N GLN A 913 13.46 37.83 0.29
CA GLN A 913 14.89 37.49 0.18
C GLN A 913 15.47 38.05 -1.15
N LYS A 914 16.63 38.70 -1.06
CA LYS A 914 17.31 39.36 -2.19
C LYS A 914 17.97 38.39 -3.17
#